data_875c736646d074eeddf337f74dcf2cf6
#
_entry.id   875c736646d074eeddf337f74dcf2cf6
#
_cell.length_a   1.000
_cell.length_b   1.000
_cell.length_c   1.000
_cell.angle_alpha   90.00
_cell.angle_beta   90.00
_cell.angle_gamma   90.00
#
_symmetry.space_group_name_H-M   'P 1'
#
loop_
_entity.id
_entity.type
_entity.pdbx_description
1 polymer ?
#
loop_
_entity_poly.entity_id
_entity_poly.type
_entity_poly.pdbx_seq_one_letter_code
_entity_poly.pdbx_strand_id
1 'polypeptide(L)'
;TRRYGVAVDGELLPNESGQHRAQGWGWEQSGTVTLDAGRHVVALRDVTKHFARTDMIVFAPPGFDPAKVPLKSLQQHRIKPVPAEGALSESASAPRNAPSLEGAKEVAVLESAAVRLAFLQTADGSRLIRQVSVKENGAWRVVPGRPGEEQIFMLFDTGNDIAVGGFLPFWNKSQPIRFTVNGREYITAQGLNPFSAGELTELVPVAVQSASPQAVELACEGRDGTKATAVWTLDGECQRLTVALTAGRAGNYSVGFSPFSGWQRSQVRFVQLPPLFQMQRLPRKPVMVSSNTTPQALALVEVKPENGGGPFTFVAAADPADLPFAWPHRSNSRYGFSLLNPYEQVQPTVFRPVLDLEGSRREEGETLESRFVALALPGDWKAGLQAASDRIFRVTDYREPVRASLTEAALNMIDLIKDADASGWDAKLKGHYNIESAATVTHATPLTFLSVAMLTRDPQFYADRALPTLEYTLSRRSTHYAVVPPKTYPAYLGEEETRLTFPGRSNGVKYWQGVYDLTQKLNPWIADMARQNSKLLARKPHEIVPQWTEMLGEYQLDPSPEKLAEVRTAADAWIAKEVYGPQTAPKGIQPFYNFHFYPYWWDLLDLYELTGEKKYLAAAEEGGFHTMAGLWSQPSIPEGKITANAGGQFAGVGRVWWKGDKEYRLGTPRQPGDTPEREVPAWEVAQMGLGLEQPSTYFAGGTDENGFGNILNSGWAPSLLRLYQLTGRDIYKTYARNTIIARFANYPGYYLKGFTDVQLTKEFPYKGPDVTSIYYHHIPVQLAFTLDYLFAEAEQMSQGAVRFPWVRQQGYVWFTNREYGSGPGTVYGDEGLWPWLDRAAFSVDAPQINYLGASGNGKFVVIVTNSSHHVAKGKLTLDPARTGVVIGQPYEFLINGKPAVQGKAAKIIPFQLPVGAVGVFRFSSAKPVGFISQPPLAAKPVTVPLPKPWDQLNAMRIRSPFGQDSLYVFATNIPPAGSSAKVIFEGGKLPDQTVSAPPFEFT
;
A
#
# COMPACT_ATOMS: atom_id res chain seq x y z
N THR A 1 -13.75 -15.02 -33.65
CA THR A 1 -12.40 -15.21 -34.22
C THR A 1 -11.53 -14.04 -33.82
N ARG A 2 -10.34 -14.35 -33.31
CA ARG A 2 -9.36 -13.36 -32.85
C ARG A 2 -8.27 -13.25 -33.89
N ARG A 3 -8.46 -12.37 -34.88
CA ARG A 3 -7.56 -12.24 -36.02
C ARG A 3 -6.49 -11.18 -35.81
N TYR A 4 -5.30 -11.45 -36.28
CA TYR A 4 -4.19 -10.52 -36.30
C TYR A 4 -3.43 -10.62 -37.65
N GLY A 5 -2.80 -9.53 -38.03
CA GLY A 5 -1.87 -9.50 -39.14
C GLY A 5 -0.43 -9.47 -38.61
N VAL A 6 0.49 -10.07 -39.37
CA VAL A 6 1.92 -9.96 -39.14
C VAL A 6 2.47 -8.92 -40.09
N ALA A 7 3.19 -7.94 -39.56
CA ALA A 7 3.91 -6.96 -40.38
C ALA A 7 5.41 -7.15 -40.20
N VAL A 8 6.17 -6.99 -41.28
CA VAL A 8 7.63 -7.00 -41.25
C VAL A 8 8.10 -5.67 -41.88
N ASP A 9 8.94 -4.95 -41.13
CA ASP A 9 9.46 -3.63 -41.53
C ASP A 9 8.37 -2.61 -41.89
N GLY A 10 7.22 -2.74 -41.22
CA GLY A 10 6.07 -1.87 -41.45
C GLY A 10 5.09 -2.35 -42.53
N GLU A 11 5.46 -3.31 -43.36
CA GLU A 11 4.60 -3.90 -44.39
C GLU A 11 3.81 -5.08 -43.85
N LEU A 12 2.48 -5.05 -43.99
CA LEU A 12 1.58 -6.10 -43.54
C LEU A 12 1.62 -7.28 -44.50
N LEU A 13 1.86 -8.47 -43.96
CA LEU A 13 1.81 -9.70 -44.76
C LEU A 13 0.36 -10.01 -45.21
N PRO A 14 0.21 -10.70 -46.35
CA PRO A 14 -1.09 -10.78 -47.01
C PRO A 14 -2.17 -11.57 -46.28
N ASN A 15 -1.77 -12.51 -45.41
CA ASN A 15 -2.72 -13.38 -44.74
C ASN A 15 -2.88 -13.00 -43.27
N GLU A 16 -4.14 -12.83 -42.84
CA GLU A 16 -4.45 -12.71 -41.44
C GLU A 16 -4.39 -14.08 -40.76
N SER A 17 -3.82 -14.13 -39.57
CA SER A 17 -3.74 -15.30 -38.69
C SER A 17 -4.78 -15.26 -37.58
N GLY A 18 -5.00 -16.38 -36.89
CA GLY A 18 -6.01 -16.55 -35.84
C GLY A 18 -7.38 -16.94 -36.40
N GLN A 19 -7.42 -17.53 -37.61
CA GLN A 19 -8.63 -17.94 -38.29
C GLN A 19 -8.94 -19.44 -38.18
N HIS A 20 -7.97 -20.26 -37.74
CA HIS A 20 -8.22 -21.69 -37.50
C HIS A 20 -9.31 -21.87 -36.42
N ARG A 21 -10.26 -22.77 -36.73
CA ARG A 21 -11.42 -23.03 -35.85
C ARG A 21 -11.18 -24.16 -34.84
N ALA A 22 -9.96 -24.68 -34.78
CA ALA A 22 -9.59 -25.74 -33.86
C ALA A 22 -9.48 -25.20 -32.44
N GLN A 23 -9.81 -26.03 -31.45
CA GLN A 23 -9.48 -25.75 -30.05
C GLN A 23 -7.97 -25.93 -29.86
N GLY A 24 -7.31 -24.93 -29.25
CA GLY A 24 -5.87 -24.95 -29.02
C GLY A 24 -5.07 -24.14 -30.04
N TRP A 25 -3.79 -24.46 -30.13
CA TRP A 25 -2.84 -23.76 -30.99
C TRP A 25 -2.73 -24.46 -32.35
N GLY A 26 -2.73 -23.68 -33.43
CA GLY A 26 -2.52 -24.16 -34.78
C GLY A 26 -1.53 -23.29 -35.53
N TRP A 27 -0.85 -23.86 -36.54
CA TRP A 27 0.04 -23.11 -37.42
C TRP A 27 -0.74 -22.52 -38.56
N GLU A 28 -0.50 -21.24 -38.86
CA GLU A 28 -1.06 -20.51 -40.00
C GLU A 28 0.04 -19.72 -40.69
N GLN A 29 0.04 -19.71 -42.01
CA GLN A 29 1.03 -19.00 -42.79
C GLN A 29 0.54 -17.58 -43.05
N SER A 30 1.25 -16.58 -42.49
CA SER A 30 0.90 -15.15 -42.65
C SER A 30 1.33 -14.60 -44.02
N GLY A 31 2.33 -15.18 -44.65
CA GLY A 31 2.82 -14.76 -45.96
C GLY A 31 4.26 -15.18 -46.22
N THR A 32 4.80 -14.64 -47.30
CA THR A 32 6.22 -14.78 -47.66
C THR A 32 6.86 -13.41 -47.71
N VAL A 33 8.06 -13.28 -47.21
CA VAL A 33 8.82 -12.03 -47.18
C VAL A 33 10.26 -12.31 -47.55
N THR A 34 10.84 -11.41 -48.34
CA THR A 34 12.29 -11.42 -48.62
C THR A 34 12.98 -10.55 -47.60
N LEU A 35 13.92 -11.11 -46.86
CA LEU A 35 14.67 -10.40 -45.83
C LEU A 35 16.14 -10.33 -46.24
N ASP A 36 16.70 -9.13 -46.27
CA ASP A 36 18.12 -8.94 -46.40
C ASP A 36 18.88 -9.28 -45.08
N ALA A 37 20.17 -9.44 -45.12
CA ALA A 37 20.94 -9.67 -43.95
C ALA A 37 20.98 -8.38 -43.08
N GLY A 38 20.33 -8.45 -41.89
CA GLY A 38 20.26 -7.28 -41.01
C GLY A 38 19.20 -7.39 -39.93
N ARG A 39 18.79 -6.25 -39.44
CA ARG A 39 17.71 -6.14 -38.43
C ARG A 39 16.38 -5.88 -39.13
N HIS A 40 15.38 -6.64 -38.74
CA HIS A 40 14.03 -6.49 -39.22
C HIS A 40 13.08 -6.31 -38.04
N VAL A 41 12.06 -5.47 -38.24
CA VAL A 41 11.03 -5.22 -37.23
C VAL A 41 9.82 -6.09 -37.53
N VAL A 42 9.52 -7.01 -36.62
CA VAL A 42 8.30 -7.82 -36.71
C VAL A 42 7.24 -7.27 -35.78
N ALA A 43 6.09 -6.93 -36.32
CA ALA A 43 4.97 -6.39 -35.55
C ALA A 43 3.71 -7.26 -35.72
N LEU A 44 2.94 -7.37 -34.65
CA LEU A 44 1.62 -8.00 -34.68
C LEU A 44 0.57 -6.90 -34.62
N ARG A 45 -0.37 -6.91 -35.56
CA ARG A 45 -1.49 -5.98 -35.63
C ARG A 45 -2.79 -6.72 -35.34
N ASP A 46 -3.45 -6.38 -34.24
CA ASP A 46 -4.77 -6.92 -33.90
C ASP A 46 -5.81 -6.34 -34.83
N VAL A 47 -6.42 -7.19 -35.64
CA VAL A 47 -7.42 -6.78 -36.68
C VAL A 47 -8.83 -6.74 -36.08
N THR A 48 -9.12 -7.58 -35.09
CA THR A 48 -10.47 -7.74 -34.55
C THR A 48 -10.72 -7.01 -33.25
N LYS A 49 -9.70 -6.43 -32.63
CA LYS A 49 -9.74 -5.80 -31.32
C LYS A 49 -10.22 -6.75 -30.20
N HIS A 50 -10.01 -8.05 -30.35
CA HIS A 50 -10.45 -9.11 -29.45
C HIS A 50 -9.29 -9.95 -28.91
N PHE A 51 -8.17 -9.31 -28.57
CA PHE A 51 -7.02 -9.97 -27.96
C PHE A 51 -6.53 -11.20 -28.73
N ALA A 52 -6.14 -11.02 -29.97
CA ALA A 52 -5.49 -12.05 -30.75
C ALA A 52 -4.23 -12.59 -30.02
N ARG A 53 -3.98 -13.90 -30.13
CA ARG A 53 -2.87 -14.54 -29.44
C ARG A 53 -2.02 -15.32 -30.42
N THR A 54 -0.70 -15.13 -30.33
CA THR A 54 0.29 -16.01 -30.94
C THR A 54 1.32 -16.41 -29.89
N ASP A 55 1.78 -17.66 -29.95
CA ASP A 55 2.80 -18.17 -29.06
C ASP A 55 4.17 -18.14 -29.72
N MET A 56 4.20 -18.36 -31.03
CA MET A 56 5.43 -18.44 -31.81
C MET A 56 5.24 -17.90 -33.22
N ILE A 57 6.26 -17.22 -33.73
CA ILE A 57 6.40 -16.86 -35.15
C ILE A 57 7.65 -17.57 -35.66
N VAL A 58 7.54 -18.25 -36.80
CA VAL A 58 8.65 -18.97 -37.44
C VAL A 58 8.91 -18.35 -38.79
N PHE A 59 10.15 -17.87 -39.03
CA PHE A 59 10.66 -17.53 -40.35
C PHE A 59 11.42 -18.72 -40.87
N ALA A 60 11.03 -19.24 -42.01
CA ALA A 60 11.60 -20.45 -42.55
C ALA A 60 11.66 -20.39 -44.09
N PRO A 61 12.55 -21.14 -44.73
CA PRO A 61 12.62 -21.21 -46.20
C PRO A 61 11.29 -21.69 -46.81
N PRO A 62 11.01 -21.36 -48.05
CA PRO A 62 9.84 -21.85 -48.75
C PRO A 62 9.74 -23.37 -48.71
N GLY A 63 8.54 -23.90 -48.42
CA GLY A 63 8.29 -25.34 -48.29
C GLY A 63 8.55 -25.97 -46.93
N PHE A 64 9.05 -25.21 -45.93
CA PHE A 64 9.18 -25.68 -44.56
C PHE A 64 7.81 -25.72 -43.87
N ASP A 65 7.48 -26.85 -43.28
CA ASP A 65 6.23 -27.03 -42.54
C ASP A 65 6.53 -27.17 -41.04
N PRO A 66 6.26 -26.13 -40.24
CA PRO A 66 6.53 -26.16 -38.80
C PRO A 66 5.69 -27.21 -38.04
N ALA A 67 4.55 -27.64 -38.62
CA ALA A 67 3.70 -28.65 -37.99
C ALA A 67 4.35 -30.04 -37.98
N LYS A 68 5.30 -30.28 -38.86
CA LYS A 68 6.04 -31.53 -38.96
C LYS A 68 7.30 -31.59 -38.12
N VAL A 69 7.63 -30.51 -37.43
CA VAL A 69 8.86 -30.43 -36.61
C VAL A 69 8.47 -30.39 -35.13
N PRO A 70 9.11 -31.20 -34.27
CA PRO A 70 8.87 -31.15 -32.83
C PRO A 70 9.10 -29.76 -32.28
N LEU A 71 8.18 -29.27 -31.47
CA LEU A 71 8.24 -27.93 -30.90
C LEU A 71 9.56 -27.64 -30.17
N LYS A 72 10.09 -28.63 -29.48
CA LYS A 72 11.38 -28.57 -28.80
C LYS A 72 12.56 -28.29 -29.76
N SER A 73 12.49 -28.78 -30.98
CA SER A 73 13.48 -28.51 -32.03
C SER A 73 13.36 -27.10 -32.57
N LEU A 74 12.15 -26.62 -32.77
CA LEU A 74 11.93 -25.20 -33.14
C LEU A 74 12.44 -24.25 -32.08
N GLN A 75 12.25 -24.57 -30.82
CA GLN A 75 12.72 -23.76 -29.69
C GLN A 75 14.26 -23.68 -29.61
N GLN A 76 14.99 -24.64 -30.11
CA GLN A 76 16.46 -24.62 -30.18
C GLN A 76 16.99 -23.53 -31.13
N HIS A 77 16.20 -23.16 -32.11
CA HIS A 77 16.51 -22.08 -33.07
C HIS A 77 15.92 -20.73 -32.68
N ARG A 78 15.49 -20.61 -31.41
CA ARG A 78 14.89 -19.37 -30.93
C ARG A 78 15.87 -18.21 -31.01
N ILE A 79 15.57 -17.27 -31.87
CA ILE A 79 16.24 -15.97 -31.89
C ILE A 79 15.74 -15.22 -30.64
N LYS A 80 16.65 -14.75 -29.79
CA LYS A 80 16.29 -13.75 -28.80
C LYS A 80 15.91 -12.51 -29.59
N PRO A 81 14.65 -12.04 -29.53
CA PRO A 81 14.33 -10.75 -30.11
C PRO A 81 15.24 -9.74 -29.40
N VAL A 82 16.15 -9.12 -30.15
CA VAL A 82 16.77 -7.89 -29.69
C VAL A 82 15.61 -6.92 -29.66
N PRO A 83 15.27 -6.30 -28.53
CA PRO A 83 14.28 -5.25 -28.53
C PRO A 83 14.67 -4.32 -29.65
N ALA A 84 13.73 -3.94 -30.54
CA ALA A 84 14.02 -2.99 -31.60
C ALA A 84 14.82 -1.85 -30.99
N GLU A 85 16.00 -1.56 -31.49
CA GLU A 85 16.77 -0.41 -31.08
C GLU A 85 15.95 0.82 -31.45
N GLY A 86 15.45 1.45 -30.57
CA GLY A 86 14.38 2.39 -30.43
C GLY A 86 13.76 2.15 -29.09
N ALA A 87 14.04 0.98 -28.49
CA ALA A 87 13.61 0.69 -27.12
C ALA A 87 14.47 1.42 -26.09
N LEU A 88 15.69 1.78 -26.37
CA LEU A 88 16.62 2.44 -25.46
C LEU A 88 17.78 3.13 -26.21
N SER A 89 17.74 3.32 -27.53
CA SER A 89 18.56 4.38 -28.05
C SER A 89 18.01 5.63 -27.40
N GLU A 90 18.81 6.30 -26.61
CA GLU A 90 18.75 7.73 -26.52
C GLU A 90 18.67 8.22 -27.97
N SER A 91 17.44 8.30 -28.53
CA SER A 91 17.23 9.28 -29.56
C SER A 91 17.48 10.56 -28.78
N ALA A 92 18.67 11.08 -28.93
CA ALA A 92 18.97 12.42 -28.49
C ALA A 92 17.90 13.25 -29.20
N SER A 93 16.78 13.46 -28.52
CA SER A 93 15.84 14.48 -28.90
C SER A 93 16.72 15.72 -28.96
N ALA A 94 16.82 16.31 -30.15
CA ALA A 94 17.71 17.45 -30.34
C ALA A 94 17.36 18.42 -29.22
N PRO A 95 18.35 18.80 -28.35
CA PRO A 95 18.05 19.67 -27.26
C PRO A 95 17.37 20.90 -27.84
N ARG A 96 16.27 21.33 -27.26
CA ARG A 96 15.65 22.58 -27.62
C ARG A 96 16.73 23.64 -27.63
N ASN A 97 16.85 24.45 -28.67
CA ASN A 97 17.73 25.62 -28.67
C ASN A 97 17.23 26.56 -27.57
N ALA A 98 17.80 26.42 -26.37
CA ALA A 98 17.51 27.34 -25.28
C ALA A 98 17.92 28.75 -25.71
N PRO A 99 17.11 29.77 -25.48
CA PRO A 99 17.46 31.14 -25.80
C PRO A 99 18.74 31.53 -25.05
N SER A 100 19.62 32.31 -25.70
CA SER A 100 20.83 32.82 -25.08
C SER A 100 20.50 33.87 -24.01
N LEU A 101 21.16 33.78 -22.88
CA LEU A 101 21.14 34.81 -21.84
C LEU A 101 22.20 35.90 -22.06
N GLU A 102 23.02 35.77 -23.09
CA GLU A 102 24.04 36.78 -23.42
C GLU A 102 23.38 38.12 -23.77
N GLY A 103 23.71 39.16 -23.03
CA GLY A 103 23.10 40.49 -23.17
C GLY A 103 21.67 40.60 -22.60
N ALA A 104 21.14 39.57 -21.97
CA ALA A 104 19.82 39.63 -21.33
C ALA A 104 19.83 40.63 -20.15
N LYS A 105 18.71 41.35 -19.95
CA LYS A 105 18.54 42.34 -18.87
C LYS A 105 17.49 41.91 -17.90
N GLU A 106 17.76 42.03 -16.61
CA GLU A 106 16.77 41.83 -15.57
C GLU A 106 15.73 42.96 -15.60
N VAL A 107 14.48 42.64 -15.79
CA VAL A 107 13.37 43.63 -15.91
C VAL A 107 12.38 43.55 -14.75
N ALA A 108 12.32 42.41 -14.05
CA ALA A 108 11.53 42.26 -12.83
C ALA A 108 12.13 41.18 -11.93
N VAL A 109 11.87 41.30 -10.63
CA VAL A 109 12.28 40.34 -9.60
C VAL A 109 11.14 40.10 -8.64
N LEU A 110 10.97 38.83 -8.26
CA LEU A 110 10.11 38.44 -7.15
C LEU A 110 10.94 37.61 -6.18
N GLU A 111 10.97 38.02 -4.91
CA GLU A 111 11.87 37.44 -3.92
C GLU A 111 11.18 37.14 -2.61
N SER A 112 11.46 35.95 -2.06
CA SER A 112 11.11 35.59 -0.68
C SER A 112 12.39 35.37 0.14
N ALA A 113 12.25 34.98 1.39
CA ALA A 113 13.43 34.63 2.22
C ALA A 113 14.28 33.46 1.64
N ALA A 114 13.68 32.63 0.77
CA ALA A 114 14.27 31.37 0.31
C ALA A 114 14.42 31.24 -1.21
N VAL A 115 13.62 31.96 -1.99
CA VAL A 115 13.59 31.85 -3.46
C VAL A 115 13.59 33.23 -4.09
N ARG A 116 14.35 33.36 -5.16
CA ARG A 116 14.40 34.55 -6.02
C ARG A 116 14.08 34.16 -7.45
N LEU A 117 13.08 34.81 -8.05
CA LEU A 117 12.71 34.71 -9.45
C LEU A 117 13.16 35.99 -10.16
N ALA A 118 14.12 35.87 -11.06
CA ALA A 118 14.53 36.97 -11.90
C ALA A 118 13.95 36.81 -13.31
N PHE A 119 13.28 37.80 -13.81
CA PHE A 119 12.72 37.83 -15.16
C PHE A 119 13.65 38.65 -16.06
N LEU A 120 14.26 37.94 -17.02
CA LEU A 120 15.30 38.43 -17.90
C LEU A 120 14.73 38.63 -19.30
N GLN A 121 14.79 39.85 -19.82
CA GLN A 121 14.49 40.16 -21.23
C GLN A 121 15.69 39.75 -22.10
N THR A 122 15.45 38.92 -23.10
CA THR A 122 16.48 38.56 -24.08
C THR A 122 17.01 39.78 -24.80
N ALA A 123 18.27 39.74 -25.31
CA ALA A 123 18.90 40.85 -25.95
C ALA A 123 18.15 41.37 -27.19
N ASP A 124 17.45 40.47 -27.91
CA ASP A 124 16.59 40.82 -29.03
C ASP A 124 15.20 41.32 -28.66
N GLY A 125 14.92 41.33 -27.35
CA GLY A 125 13.61 41.75 -26.84
C GLY A 125 12.44 40.77 -27.12
N SER A 126 12.69 39.63 -27.70
CA SER A 126 11.63 38.74 -28.19
C SER A 126 10.92 37.93 -27.12
N ARG A 127 11.55 37.74 -25.95
CA ARG A 127 10.98 36.96 -24.87
C ARG A 127 11.56 37.30 -23.49
N LEU A 128 10.80 36.91 -22.46
CA LEU A 128 11.25 36.91 -21.08
C LEU A 128 11.62 35.48 -20.65
N ILE A 129 12.71 35.38 -19.92
CA ILE A 129 13.19 34.12 -19.35
C ILE A 129 13.16 34.24 -17.84
N ARG A 130 12.56 33.29 -17.17
CA ARG A 130 12.57 33.19 -15.72
C ARG A 130 13.81 32.43 -15.25
N GLN A 131 14.65 33.07 -14.47
CA GLN A 131 15.76 32.43 -13.77
C GLN A 131 15.39 32.26 -12.30
N VAL A 132 15.56 31.05 -11.81
CA VAL A 132 15.26 30.70 -10.41
C VAL A 132 16.54 30.57 -9.63
N SER A 133 16.60 31.20 -8.46
CA SER A 133 17.65 30.99 -7.47
C SER A 133 17.06 30.60 -6.14
N VAL A 134 17.74 29.70 -5.43
CA VAL A 134 17.40 29.29 -4.08
C VAL A 134 18.47 29.75 -3.10
N LYS A 135 18.10 30.01 -1.87
CA LYS A 135 19.04 30.45 -0.85
C LYS A 135 19.66 29.22 -0.16
N GLU A 136 20.97 29.09 -0.32
CA GLU A 136 21.74 28.00 0.29
C GLU A 136 22.86 28.61 1.14
N ASN A 137 22.92 28.29 2.43
CA ASN A 137 23.93 28.83 3.36
C ASN A 137 24.01 30.37 3.34
N GLY A 138 22.87 31.04 3.17
CA GLY A 138 22.78 32.50 3.16
C GLY A 138 23.07 33.15 1.81
N ALA A 139 23.53 32.43 0.80
CA ALA A 139 23.82 32.94 -0.55
C ALA A 139 22.79 32.47 -1.58
N TRP A 140 22.53 33.30 -2.59
CA TRP A 140 21.71 32.90 -3.73
C TRP A 140 22.47 31.97 -4.66
N ARG A 141 21.89 30.81 -4.94
CA ARG A 141 22.41 29.85 -5.91
C ARG A 141 21.37 29.65 -7.01
N VAL A 142 21.77 29.90 -8.25
CA VAL A 142 20.92 29.60 -9.41
C VAL A 142 20.66 28.10 -9.45
N VAL A 143 19.41 27.70 -9.64
CA VAL A 143 19.05 26.29 -9.77
C VAL A 143 19.74 25.66 -10.99
N PRO A 144 20.19 24.42 -10.91
CA PRO A 144 20.88 23.78 -12.02
C PRO A 144 19.95 23.60 -13.23
N GLY A 145 20.54 23.60 -14.42
CA GLY A 145 19.84 23.45 -15.69
C GLY A 145 20.10 24.62 -16.64
N ARG A 146 19.33 24.67 -17.71
CA ARG A 146 19.43 25.71 -18.73
C ARG A 146 18.26 26.66 -18.62
N PRO A 147 18.46 27.92 -18.24
CA PRO A 147 17.40 28.92 -18.25
C PRO A 147 16.74 29.01 -19.63
N GLY A 148 15.43 29.20 -19.66
CA GLY A 148 14.65 29.32 -20.91
C GLY A 148 14.17 27.99 -21.50
N GLU A 149 14.45 26.85 -20.88
CA GLU A 149 13.84 25.57 -21.24
C GLU A 149 12.46 25.38 -20.55
N GLU A 150 12.11 26.23 -19.60
CA GLU A 150 10.77 26.28 -19.02
C GLU A 150 9.73 26.59 -20.10
N GLN A 151 8.56 25.93 -20.00
CA GLN A 151 7.49 26.13 -20.95
C GLN A 151 6.15 26.32 -20.26
N ILE A 152 5.42 27.34 -20.69
CA ILE A 152 3.96 27.45 -20.55
C ILE A 152 3.39 27.18 -21.93
N PHE A 153 2.38 26.34 -22.05
CA PHE A 153 1.78 25.99 -23.33
C PHE A 153 0.29 25.74 -23.20
N MET A 154 -0.39 25.83 -24.33
CA MET A 154 -1.79 25.51 -24.49
C MET A 154 -1.93 24.28 -25.36
N LEU A 155 -2.88 23.44 -25.02
CA LEU A 155 -3.42 22.38 -25.88
C LEU A 155 -4.84 22.74 -26.25
N PHE A 156 -5.19 22.58 -27.52
CA PHE A 156 -6.53 22.86 -28.03
C PHE A 156 -7.06 21.66 -28.82
N ASP A 157 -8.34 21.33 -28.60
CA ASP A 157 -9.05 20.34 -29.44
C ASP A 157 -10.49 20.77 -29.68
N THR A 158 -10.98 20.50 -30.87
CA THR A 158 -12.38 20.75 -31.29
C THR A 158 -13.30 19.57 -30.96
N GLY A 159 -12.78 18.49 -30.34
CA GLY A 159 -13.55 17.31 -30.00
C GLY A 159 -14.72 17.59 -29.07
N ASN A 160 -15.75 16.77 -29.11
CA ASN A 160 -16.81 16.79 -28.11
C ASN A 160 -16.27 16.28 -26.76
N ASP A 161 -16.90 16.76 -25.67
CA ASP A 161 -16.63 16.22 -24.34
C ASP A 161 -16.74 14.70 -24.38
N ILE A 162 -15.67 14.06 -23.93
CA ILE A 162 -15.64 12.60 -23.89
C ILE A 162 -16.46 12.16 -22.70
N ALA A 163 -17.48 11.36 -22.96
CA ALA A 163 -18.15 10.60 -21.93
C ALA A 163 -17.12 9.70 -21.27
N VAL A 164 -16.71 10.06 -20.05
CA VAL A 164 -15.63 9.41 -19.33
C VAL A 164 -16.09 8.03 -18.89
N GLY A 165 -15.75 7.03 -19.68
CA GLY A 165 -16.13 5.63 -19.43
C GLY A 165 -15.04 4.78 -18.80
N GLY A 166 -14.15 5.27 -17.99
CA GLY A 166 -13.07 4.48 -17.39
C GLY A 166 -12.31 5.29 -16.34
N PHE A 167 -11.40 4.67 -15.65
CA PHE A 167 -10.68 5.27 -14.54
C PHE A 167 -9.62 6.26 -15.01
N LEU A 168 -8.87 5.87 -16.02
CA LEU A 168 -8.15 6.80 -16.88
C LEU A 168 -9.14 7.18 -17.98
N PRO A 169 -9.15 8.45 -18.37
CA PRO A 169 -9.94 8.82 -19.49
C PRO A 169 -9.51 7.98 -20.70
N PHE A 170 -10.42 7.12 -21.15
CA PHE A 170 -10.24 6.40 -22.40
C PHE A 170 -10.55 7.36 -23.54
N TRP A 171 -9.61 8.23 -23.84
CA TRP A 171 -9.72 9.05 -25.04
C TRP A 171 -9.54 8.20 -26.29
N ASN A 172 -10.20 8.56 -27.35
CA ASN A 172 -9.90 7.99 -28.65
C ASN A 172 -8.42 8.16 -29.04
N LYS A 173 -7.75 9.13 -28.46
CA LYS A 173 -6.34 9.46 -28.67
C LYS A 173 -5.40 8.72 -27.72
N SER A 174 -5.92 8.01 -26.72
CA SER A 174 -5.07 7.32 -25.76
C SER A 174 -4.43 6.08 -26.38
N GLN A 175 -3.20 5.81 -25.93
CA GLN A 175 -2.42 4.66 -26.34
C GLN A 175 -2.35 3.64 -25.20
N PRO A 176 -2.40 2.34 -25.51
CA PRO A 176 -2.30 1.33 -24.46
C PRO A 176 -0.92 1.39 -23.78
N ILE A 177 -0.94 1.51 -22.47
CA ILE A 177 0.25 1.36 -21.65
C ILE A 177 0.41 -0.13 -21.32
N ARG A 178 1.52 -0.71 -21.79
CA ARG A 178 1.84 -2.12 -21.61
C ARG A 178 2.75 -2.30 -20.44
N PHE A 179 2.41 -3.25 -19.60
CA PHE A 179 3.18 -3.63 -18.42
C PHE A 179 3.40 -5.13 -18.39
N THR A 180 4.57 -5.54 -17.92
CA THR A 180 4.85 -6.95 -17.66
C THR A 180 4.81 -7.18 -16.16
N VAL A 181 3.93 -8.06 -15.72
CA VAL A 181 3.79 -8.49 -14.32
C VAL A 181 3.98 -10.00 -14.28
N ASN A 182 4.93 -10.48 -13.50
CA ASN A 182 5.23 -11.92 -13.36
C ASN A 182 5.39 -12.63 -14.72
N GLY A 183 6.08 -12.00 -15.65
CA GLY A 183 6.30 -12.54 -16.99
C GLY A 183 5.09 -12.49 -17.92
N ARG A 184 3.96 -11.93 -17.47
CA ARG A 184 2.76 -11.73 -18.30
C ARG A 184 2.62 -10.27 -18.69
N GLU A 185 2.36 -10.00 -19.94
CA GLU A 185 2.04 -8.67 -20.43
C GLU A 185 0.56 -8.35 -20.14
N TYR A 186 0.34 -7.21 -19.52
CA TYR A 186 -1.00 -6.65 -19.30
C TYR A 186 -1.10 -5.31 -20.00
N ILE A 187 -2.22 -5.07 -20.63
CA ILE A 187 -2.63 -3.75 -21.08
C ILE A 187 -3.61 -3.26 -20.01
N THR A 188 -3.10 -2.56 -19.04
CA THR A 188 -3.88 -2.22 -17.84
C THR A 188 -4.25 -0.76 -17.76
N ALA A 189 -3.70 0.05 -18.62
CA ALA A 189 -4.02 1.46 -18.68
C ALA A 189 -3.95 1.94 -20.13
N GLN A 190 -4.74 2.93 -20.45
CA GLN A 190 -4.53 3.72 -21.63
C GLN A 190 -3.88 5.03 -21.18
N GLY A 191 -2.68 5.27 -21.65
CA GLY A 191 -1.95 6.50 -21.42
C GLY A 191 -2.14 7.43 -22.59
N LEU A 192 -2.42 8.67 -22.30
CA LEU A 192 -2.41 9.73 -23.28
C LEU A 192 -1.01 10.33 -23.32
N ASN A 193 -0.44 10.48 -24.54
CA ASN A 193 0.62 11.44 -24.72
C ASN A 193 -0.01 12.85 -24.70
N PRO A 194 0.17 13.61 -23.62
CA PRO A 194 -0.54 14.87 -23.46
C PRO A 194 -0.21 15.86 -24.60
N PHE A 195 1.01 15.83 -25.12
CA PHE A 195 1.49 16.77 -26.12
C PHE A 195 1.00 16.46 -27.54
N SER A 196 0.41 15.32 -27.75
CA SER A 196 -0.23 14.93 -29.01
C SER A 196 -1.74 14.79 -28.91
N ALA A 197 -2.32 15.18 -27.78
CA ALA A 197 -3.76 15.10 -27.56
C ALA A 197 -4.55 16.17 -28.30
N GLY A 198 -3.91 17.30 -28.57
CA GLY A 198 -4.49 18.44 -29.26
C GLY A 198 -3.43 19.26 -30.00
N GLU A 199 -3.83 20.39 -30.53
CA GLU A 199 -2.93 21.38 -31.11
C GLU A 199 -2.12 22.01 -29.99
N LEU A 200 -0.78 21.89 -30.05
CA LEU A 200 0.14 22.42 -29.05
C LEU A 200 0.62 23.82 -29.45
N THR A 201 0.37 24.81 -28.62
CA THR A 201 0.91 26.17 -28.76
C THR A 201 1.72 26.58 -27.55
N GLU A 202 3.00 26.93 -27.73
CA GLU A 202 3.78 27.54 -26.65
C GLU A 202 3.30 28.96 -26.39
N LEU A 203 3.07 29.31 -25.14
CA LEU A 203 2.73 30.65 -24.66
C LEU A 203 4.00 31.33 -24.18
N VAL A 204 4.61 32.13 -25.04
CA VAL A 204 5.90 32.77 -24.75
C VAL A 204 5.67 34.05 -23.95
N PRO A 205 6.27 34.20 -22.76
CA PRO A 205 6.26 35.46 -22.04
C PRO A 205 7.05 36.53 -22.83
N VAL A 206 6.41 37.65 -23.17
CA VAL A 206 7.01 38.70 -24.05
C VAL A 206 7.21 40.04 -23.36
N ALA A 207 6.39 40.34 -22.35
CA ALA A 207 6.49 41.61 -21.64
C ALA A 207 6.05 41.51 -20.17
N VAL A 208 6.62 42.35 -19.31
CA VAL A 208 6.13 42.56 -17.95
C VAL A 208 4.96 43.56 -18.03
N GLN A 209 3.77 43.17 -17.59
CA GLN A 209 2.60 44.02 -17.51
C GLN A 209 2.57 44.80 -16.19
N SER A 210 2.87 44.09 -15.10
CA SER A 210 3.02 44.70 -13.79
C SER A 210 4.03 43.97 -12.93
N ALA A 211 4.69 44.66 -12.03
CA ALA A 211 5.60 44.07 -11.07
C ALA A 211 5.48 44.78 -9.71
N SER A 212 5.35 43.94 -8.66
CA SER A 212 5.32 44.36 -7.27
C SER A 212 6.13 43.37 -6.42
N PRO A 213 6.40 43.66 -5.16
CA PRO A 213 7.05 42.71 -4.25
C PRO A 213 6.23 41.43 -4.02
N GLN A 214 4.92 41.41 -4.33
CA GLN A 214 4.02 40.30 -4.12
C GLN A 214 3.75 39.48 -5.37
N ALA A 215 3.82 40.11 -6.56
CA ALA A 215 3.50 39.46 -7.81
C ALA A 215 4.20 40.11 -9.01
N VAL A 216 4.48 39.30 -9.99
CA VAL A 216 4.93 39.73 -11.32
C VAL A 216 3.96 39.14 -12.36
N GLU A 217 3.38 40.03 -13.16
CA GLU A 217 2.42 39.71 -14.20
C GLU A 217 3.07 39.88 -15.57
N LEU A 218 2.98 38.85 -16.39
CA LEU A 218 3.60 38.77 -17.71
C LEU A 218 2.53 38.59 -18.79
N ALA A 219 2.67 39.36 -19.88
CA ALA A 219 1.98 39.05 -21.13
C ALA A 219 2.64 37.86 -21.81
N CYS A 220 1.84 36.88 -22.22
CA CYS A 220 2.28 35.71 -22.97
C CYS A 220 1.57 35.67 -24.35
N GLU A 221 2.32 35.34 -25.39
CA GLU A 221 1.80 35.21 -26.74
C GLU A 221 2.15 33.87 -27.38
N GLY A 222 1.15 33.27 -28.02
CA GLY A 222 1.30 32.08 -28.84
C GLY A 222 1.59 32.45 -30.31
N ARG A 223 2.26 31.54 -31.03
CA ARG A 223 2.53 31.75 -32.47
C ARG A 223 1.28 31.85 -33.34
N ASP A 224 0.17 31.30 -32.85
CA ASP A 224 -1.15 31.35 -33.47
C ASP A 224 -1.94 32.65 -33.15
N GLY A 225 -1.34 33.57 -32.41
CA GLY A 225 -1.95 34.80 -31.96
C GLY A 225 -2.71 34.68 -30.63
N THR A 226 -2.71 33.51 -30.04
CA THR A 226 -3.29 33.30 -28.69
C THR A 226 -2.62 34.22 -27.67
N LYS A 227 -3.44 34.84 -26.81
CA LYS A 227 -2.94 35.70 -25.73
C LYS A 227 -3.29 35.10 -24.38
N ALA A 228 -2.34 35.20 -23.46
CA ALA A 228 -2.52 34.78 -22.07
C ALA A 228 -1.79 35.73 -21.13
N THR A 229 -2.21 35.74 -19.88
CA THR A 229 -1.52 36.44 -18.77
C THR A 229 -0.96 35.36 -17.82
N ALA A 230 0.30 35.50 -17.43
CA ALA A 230 0.96 34.62 -16.46
C ALA A 230 1.32 35.46 -15.20
N VAL A 231 0.70 35.13 -14.07
CA VAL A 231 0.95 35.81 -12.79
C VAL A 231 1.76 34.91 -11.88
N TRP A 232 2.92 35.41 -11.48
CA TRP A 232 3.82 34.73 -10.54
C TRP A 232 3.71 35.32 -9.14
N THR A 233 3.61 34.44 -8.14
CA THR A 233 3.66 34.78 -6.71
C THR A 233 4.55 33.79 -5.97
N LEU A 234 5.01 34.14 -4.79
CA LEU A 234 5.78 33.28 -3.91
C LEU A 234 5.02 33.04 -2.59
N ASP A 235 5.00 31.79 -2.15
CA ASP A 235 4.51 31.37 -0.86
C ASP A 235 5.65 30.55 -0.19
N GLY A 236 6.51 31.29 0.52
CA GLY A 236 7.77 30.74 1.03
C GLY A 236 8.70 30.30 -0.10
N GLU A 237 8.93 29.00 -0.22
CA GLU A 237 9.73 28.38 -1.30
C GLU A 237 8.87 27.98 -2.50
N CYS A 238 7.54 27.94 -2.34
CA CYS A 238 6.63 27.54 -3.40
C CYS A 238 6.45 28.69 -4.40
N GLN A 239 6.73 28.40 -5.66
CA GLN A 239 6.53 29.29 -6.79
C GLN A 239 5.16 29.00 -7.37
N ARG A 240 4.22 29.95 -7.24
CA ARG A 240 2.85 29.81 -7.74
C ARG A 240 2.71 30.53 -9.06
N LEU A 241 2.15 29.85 -10.04
CA LEU A 241 1.83 30.37 -11.36
C LEU A 241 0.33 30.30 -11.59
N THR A 242 -0.28 31.43 -11.92
CA THR A 242 -1.65 31.48 -12.45
C THR A 242 -1.59 31.91 -13.91
N VAL A 243 -2.16 31.11 -14.80
CA VAL A 243 -2.27 31.44 -16.23
C VAL A 243 -3.73 31.68 -16.55
N ALA A 244 -4.05 32.87 -17.06
CA ALA A 244 -5.35 33.21 -17.60
C ALA A 244 -5.27 33.26 -19.14
N LEU A 245 -5.97 32.36 -19.78
CA LEU A 245 -6.04 32.20 -21.23
C LEU A 245 -7.41 32.61 -21.73
N THR A 246 -7.48 33.51 -22.71
CA THR A 246 -8.74 33.82 -23.41
C THR A 246 -8.90 32.90 -24.62
N ALA A 247 -10.01 32.19 -24.70
CA ALA A 247 -10.32 31.28 -25.80
C ALA A 247 -10.56 32.06 -27.10
N GLY A 248 -9.76 31.81 -28.10
CA GLY A 248 -9.89 32.45 -29.42
C GLY A 248 -10.97 31.82 -30.31
N ARG A 249 -11.47 30.64 -29.94
CA ARG A 249 -12.52 29.87 -30.64
C ARG A 249 -13.15 28.87 -29.68
N ALA A 250 -14.36 28.41 -29.99
CA ALA A 250 -15.01 27.41 -29.17
C ALA A 250 -14.27 26.06 -29.27
N GLY A 251 -14.06 25.38 -28.15
CA GLY A 251 -13.38 24.07 -28.07
C GLY A 251 -12.88 23.75 -26.68
N ASN A 252 -12.12 22.67 -26.60
CA ASN A 252 -11.52 22.21 -25.36
C ASN A 252 -10.09 22.77 -25.23
N TYR A 253 -9.78 23.29 -24.05
CA TYR A 253 -8.49 23.88 -23.74
C TYR A 253 -7.88 23.25 -22.51
N SER A 254 -6.55 23.11 -22.54
CA SER A 254 -5.74 22.71 -21.39
C SER A 254 -4.50 23.58 -21.37
N VAL A 255 -4.15 24.12 -20.24
CA VAL A 255 -2.87 24.81 -20.03
C VAL A 255 -1.90 23.81 -19.40
N GLY A 256 -0.69 23.76 -19.94
CA GLY A 256 0.39 22.96 -19.41
C GLY A 256 1.57 23.82 -18.94
N PHE A 257 2.24 23.37 -17.92
CA PHE A 257 3.41 24.01 -17.36
C PHE A 257 4.52 22.99 -17.10
N SER A 258 5.65 23.16 -17.77
CA SER A 258 6.89 22.39 -17.56
C SER A 258 7.91 23.32 -16.91
N PRO A 259 7.98 23.42 -15.59
CA PRO A 259 8.95 24.26 -14.90
C PRO A 259 10.38 23.76 -15.09
N PHE A 260 11.34 24.68 -14.97
CA PHE A 260 12.78 24.42 -14.96
C PHE A 260 13.30 23.87 -16.30
N SER A 261 14.29 23.00 -16.23
CA SER A 261 14.97 22.44 -17.40
C SER A 261 14.59 21.02 -17.69
N GLY A 262 14.75 20.62 -18.95
CA GLY A 262 14.73 19.23 -19.36
C GLY A 262 16.07 18.54 -19.12
N TRP A 263 16.03 17.30 -18.64
CA TRP A 263 17.19 16.50 -18.26
C TRP A 263 17.31 15.26 -19.12
N GLN A 264 18.55 14.86 -19.41
CA GLN A 264 18.80 13.56 -20.00
C GLN A 264 18.55 12.47 -18.95
N ARG A 265 18.08 11.28 -19.38
CA ARG A 265 17.79 10.16 -18.48
C ARG A 265 18.97 9.74 -17.61
N SER A 266 20.20 9.84 -18.14
CA SER A 266 21.44 9.54 -17.42
C SER A 266 21.73 10.47 -16.24
N GLN A 267 21.18 11.68 -16.24
CA GLN A 267 21.32 12.67 -15.18
C GLN A 267 20.29 12.49 -14.08
N VAL A 268 19.23 11.72 -14.32
CA VAL A 268 18.11 11.52 -13.39
C VAL A 268 18.42 10.39 -12.41
N ARG A 269 18.28 10.69 -11.14
CA ARG A 269 18.48 9.75 -10.04
C ARG A 269 17.19 9.12 -9.56
N PHE A 270 16.13 9.91 -9.57
CA PHE A 270 14.84 9.47 -9.05
C PHE A 270 13.70 10.24 -9.72
N VAL A 271 12.63 9.55 -9.98
CA VAL A 271 11.35 10.16 -10.36
C VAL A 271 10.24 9.65 -9.45
N GLN A 272 9.20 10.48 -9.26
CA GLN A 272 8.03 10.08 -8.51
C GLN A 272 6.77 10.55 -9.21
N LEU A 273 6.00 9.62 -9.67
CA LEU A 273 4.63 9.77 -10.15
C LEU A 273 3.90 8.43 -9.95
N PRO A 274 3.56 8.12 -8.66
CA PRO A 274 2.90 6.88 -8.34
C PRO A 274 1.52 6.78 -9.03
N PRO A 275 1.05 5.56 -9.26
CA PRO A 275 1.64 4.26 -8.97
C PRO A 275 2.49 3.69 -10.11
N LEU A 276 2.73 4.44 -11.16
CA LEU A 276 3.35 3.94 -12.38
C LEU A 276 4.88 4.12 -12.41
N PHE A 277 5.34 5.30 -12.04
CA PHE A 277 6.71 5.72 -12.27
C PHE A 277 7.39 6.09 -10.96
N GLN A 278 8.48 5.40 -10.66
CA GLN A 278 9.28 5.62 -9.47
C GLN A 278 10.73 5.20 -9.69
N MET A 279 11.63 5.74 -8.90
CA MET A 279 13.07 5.51 -9.02
C MET A 279 13.56 5.95 -10.42
N GLN A 280 14.19 5.10 -11.21
CA GLN A 280 14.57 5.39 -12.60
C GLN A 280 13.58 4.77 -13.61
N ARG A 281 12.39 4.35 -13.17
CA ARG A 281 11.36 3.79 -14.04
C ARG A 281 10.59 4.88 -14.74
N LEU A 282 11.11 5.28 -15.89
CA LEU A 282 10.55 6.34 -16.72
C LEU A 282 9.73 5.76 -17.88
N PRO A 283 8.65 6.42 -18.30
CA PRO A 283 7.98 6.07 -19.55
C PRO A 283 8.92 6.27 -20.74
N ARG A 284 8.71 5.51 -21.81
CA ARG A 284 9.50 5.69 -23.04
C ARG A 284 9.15 6.99 -23.74
N LYS A 285 7.89 7.32 -23.78
CA LYS A 285 7.32 8.55 -24.35
C LYS A 285 6.49 9.28 -23.30
N PRO A 286 6.20 10.56 -23.50
CA PRO A 286 5.35 11.29 -22.57
C PRO A 286 4.03 10.55 -22.32
N VAL A 287 3.69 10.37 -21.05
CA VAL A 287 2.45 9.77 -20.60
C VAL A 287 1.89 10.61 -19.48
N MET A 288 0.60 10.90 -19.55
CA MET A 288 -0.09 11.64 -18.51
C MET A 288 -0.71 10.69 -17.49
N VAL A 289 -0.51 11.04 -16.21
CA VAL A 289 -1.17 10.45 -15.06
C VAL A 289 -2.08 11.50 -14.45
N SER A 290 -3.35 11.17 -14.25
CA SER A 290 -4.32 12.12 -13.72
C SER A 290 -4.31 12.18 -12.18
N SER A 291 -4.72 13.31 -11.62
CA SER A 291 -4.71 13.57 -10.17
C SER A 291 -5.59 12.62 -9.34
N ASN A 292 -6.61 12.02 -9.95
CA ASN A 292 -7.44 11.03 -9.26
C ASN A 292 -6.80 9.63 -9.20
N THR A 293 -5.66 9.41 -9.81
CA THR A 293 -4.96 8.13 -9.83
C THR A 293 -3.63 8.16 -9.10
N THR A 294 -3.10 9.34 -8.83
CA THR A 294 -1.89 9.50 -8.03
C THR A 294 -2.23 10.02 -6.64
N PRO A 295 -1.74 9.38 -5.57
CA PRO A 295 -2.06 9.79 -4.21
C PRO A 295 -1.47 11.17 -3.86
N GLN A 296 -0.45 11.58 -4.58
CA GLN A 296 0.14 12.91 -4.46
C GLN A 296 0.05 13.64 -5.79
N ALA A 297 -0.65 14.79 -5.80
CA ALA A 297 -0.91 15.56 -7.02
C ALA A 297 0.34 16.32 -7.48
N LEU A 298 1.40 15.60 -7.80
CA LEU A 298 2.69 16.14 -8.25
C LEU A 298 3.45 15.18 -9.16
N ALA A 299 4.37 15.75 -9.95
CA ALA A 299 5.47 15.05 -10.58
C ALA A 299 6.79 15.56 -9.98
N LEU A 300 7.67 14.64 -9.54
CA LEU A 300 8.93 14.96 -8.89
C LEU A 300 10.09 14.31 -9.66
N VAL A 301 11.19 15.06 -9.81
CA VAL A 301 12.41 14.60 -10.46
C VAL A 301 13.64 15.00 -9.64
N GLU A 302 14.46 14.04 -9.25
CA GLU A 302 15.77 14.26 -8.67
C GLU A 302 16.85 14.11 -9.74
N VAL A 303 17.75 15.06 -9.82
CA VAL A 303 18.86 15.04 -10.74
C VAL A 303 20.22 15.15 -10.03
N LYS A 304 21.25 14.66 -10.66
CA LYS A 304 22.63 14.94 -10.28
C LYS A 304 23.25 15.85 -11.34
N PRO A 305 23.49 17.12 -11.01
CA PRO A 305 24.11 18.05 -11.94
C PRO A 305 25.52 17.59 -12.34
N GLU A 306 25.92 17.85 -13.59
CA GLU A 306 27.21 17.45 -14.12
C GLU A 306 28.39 18.15 -13.42
N ASN A 307 28.18 19.33 -12.88
CA ASN A 307 29.20 20.19 -12.27
C ASN A 307 29.64 19.75 -10.85
N GLY A 308 29.38 18.50 -10.46
CA GLY A 308 29.84 17.94 -9.18
C GLY A 308 29.13 18.44 -7.94
N GLY A 309 28.01 19.15 -8.09
CA GLY A 309 27.12 19.55 -6.99
C GLY A 309 26.33 18.37 -6.41
N GLY A 310 25.77 18.53 -5.20
CA GLY A 310 24.83 17.57 -4.61
C GLY A 310 23.58 17.37 -5.46
N PRO A 311 22.72 16.38 -5.09
CA PRO A 311 21.46 16.15 -5.78
C PRO A 311 20.57 17.40 -5.67
N PHE A 312 19.70 17.55 -6.67
CA PHE A 312 18.73 18.64 -6.72
C PHE A 312 17.36 18.09 -7.13
N THR A 313 16.33 18.53 -6.45
CA THR A 313 14.98 18.03 -6.70
C THR A 313 14.07 19.12 -7.24
N PHE A 314 13.31 18.76 -8.28
CA PHE A 314 12.33 19.59 -8.95
C PHE A 314 10.95 18.99 -8.84
N VAL A 315 9.95 19.81 -8.54
CA VAL A 315 8.55 19.43 -8.39
C VAL A 315 7.67 20.33 -9.23
N ALA A 316 6.75 19.74 -9.98
CA ALA A 316 5.58 20.38 -10.56
C ALA A 316 4.34 19.78 -9.92
N ALA A 317 3.50 20.60 -9.33
CA ALA A 317 2.35 20.16 -8.54
C ALA A 317 1.07 20.92 -8.90
N ALA A 318 -0.06 20.29 -8.59
CA ALA A 318 -1.36 20.97 -8.55
C ALA A 318 -1.38 22.05 -7.46
N ASP A 319 -2.15 23.10 -7.67
CA ASP A 319 -2.52 23.98 -6.56
C ASP A 319 -3.56 23.26 -5.68
N PRO A 320 -3.28 23.05 -4.38
CA PRO A 320 -4.20 22.37 -3.49
C PRO A 320 -5.60 22.99 -3.40
N ALA A 321 -5.70 24.30 -3.60
CA ALA A 321 -6.98 25.00 -3.59
C ALA A 321 -7.92 24.59 -4.74
N ASP A 322 -7.37 24.04 -5.81
CA ASP A 322 -8.13 23.59 -6.98
C ASP A 322 -8.47 22.10 -6.95
N LEU A 323 -7.96 21.36 -5.98
CA LEU A 323 -8.27 19.93 -5.83
C LEU A 323 -9.62 19.76 -5.11
N PRO A 324 -10.58 19.06 -5.72
CA PRO A 324 -11.89 18.94 -5.11
C PRO A 324 -11.84 18.08 -3.86
N PHE A 325 -12.55 18.51 -2.81
CA PHE A 325 -12.80 17.65 -1.65
C PHE A 325 -13.85 16.60 -2.01
N ALA A 326 -13.40 15.55 -2.65
CA ALA A 326 -14.23 14.44 -3.06
C ALA A 326 -13.37 13.19 -3.16
N TRP A 327 -14.01 12.02 -3.07
CA TRP A 327 -13.33 10.78 -3.36
C TRP A 327 -12.75 10.78 -4.78
N PRO A 328 -11.61 10.15 -4.99
CA PRO A 328 -11.04 10.04 -6.32
C PRO A 328 -12.05 9.42 -7.28
N HIS A 329 -12.48 10.19 -8.25
CA HIS A 329 -13.43 9.78 -9.26
C HIS A 329 -13.03 10.36 -10.61
N ARG A 330 -13.47 9.76 -11.70
CA ARG A 330 -13.16 10.21 -13.06
C ARG A 330 -13.54 11.66 -13.32
N SER A 331 -14.74 12.03 -12.84
CA SER A 331 -15.30 13.37 -13.04
C SER A 331 -14.57 14.44 -12.26
N ASN A 332 -13.74 14.11 -11.28
CA ASN A 332 -13.01 15.08 -10.49
C ASN A 332 -11.50 15.12 -10.78
N SER A 333 -11.08 14.51 -11.88
CA SER A 333 -9.69 14.56 -12.33
C SER A 333 -9.39 15.88 -13.02
N ARG A 334 -8.96 16.87 -12.25
CA ARG A 334 -8.71 18.24 -12.75
C ARG A 334 -7.30 18.49 -13.23
N TYR A 335 -6.35 17.67 -12.80
CA TYR A 335 -4.93 17.80 -13.14
C TYR A 335 -4.40 16.54 -13.80
N GLY A 336 -3.47 16.75 -14.70
CA GLY A 336 -2.65 15.71 -15.28
C GLY A 336 -1.16 15.99 -15.04
N PHE A 337 -0.37 14.93 -14.94
CA PHE A 337 1.08 15.02 -14.71
C PHE A 337 1.83 14.19 -15.71
N SER A 338 3.00 14.67 -16.13
CA SER A 338 3.95 13.92 -16.95
C SER A 338 5.36 14.09 -16.41
N LEU A 339 6.17 13.07 -16.58
CA LEU A 339 7.60 13.12 -16.25
C LEU A 339 8.47 13.51 -17.43
N LEU A 340 7.90 13.53 -18.62
CA LEU A 340 8.60 13.92 -19.85
C LEU A 340 7.93 15.13 -20.47
N ASN A 341 8.75 15.99 -21.07
CA ASN A 341 8.33 17.14 -21.86
C ASN A 341 8.04 16.73 -23.33
N PRO A 342 7.58 17.66 -24.20
CA PRO A 342 7.32 17.35 -25.62
C PRO A 342 8.53 16.81 -26.39
N TYR A 343 9.74 17.07 -25.90
CA TYR A 343 11.01 16.66 -26.52
C TYR A 343 11.57 15.36 -25.91
N GLU A 344 10.75 14.63 -25.14
CA GLU A 344 11.10 13.38 -24.45
C GLU A 344 12.21 13.52 -23.40
N GLN A 345 12.58 14.75 -23.03
CA GLN A 345 13.48 14.99 -21.88
C GLN A 345 12.72 14.85 -20.57
N VAL A 346 13.41 14.44 -19.51
CA VAL A 346 12.83 14.32 -18.18
C VAL A 346 12.64 15.71 -17.58
N GLN A 347 11.40 16.13 -17.46
CA GLN A 347 10.99 17.41 -16.93
C GLN A 347 9.61 17.24 -16.30
N PRO A 348 9.45 17.53 -14.99
CA PRO A 348 8.12 17.42 -14.37
C PRO A 348 7.19 18.42 -15.03
N THR A 349 6.03 17.94 -15.44
CA THR A 349 5.04 18.73 -16.17
C THR A 349 3.67 18.55 -15.57
N VAL A 350 2.88 19.62 -15.49
CA VAL A 350 1.53 19.61 -14.96
C VAL A 350 0.57 20.26 -15.96
N PHE A 351 -0.63 19.73 -16.05
CA PHE A 351 -1.70 20.19 -16.95
C PHE A 351 -2.96 20.51 -16.17
N ARG A 352 -3.69 21.58 -16.54
CA ARG A 352 -4.98 21.92 -15.98
C ARG A 352 -5.82 22.76 -16.96
N PRO A 353 -7.09 22.43 -17.14
CA PRO A 353 -7.68 21.12 -16.87
C PRO A 353 -7.04 20.03 -17.73
N VAL A 354 -7.40 18.77 -17.48
CA VAL A 354 -7.06 17.71 -18.42
C VAL A 354 -7.88 17.93 -19.69
N LEU A 355 -7.22 17.96 -20.86
CA LEU A 355 -7.88 18.22 -22.15
C LEU A 355 -9.02 17.21 -22.38
N ASP A 356 -10.14 17.69 -22.86
CA ASP A 356 -11.37 16.94 -23.14
C ASP A 356 -12.10 16.42 -21.88
N LEU A 357 -11.69 16.81 -20.67
CA LEU A 357 -12.39 16.50 -19.43
C LEU A 357 -13.10 17.70 -18.85
N GLU A 358 -13.76 17.50 -17.71
CA GLU A 358 -14.51 18.52 -17.00
C GLU A 358 -13.69 19.80 -16.84
N GLY A 359 -14.26 20.92 -17.24
CA GLY A 359 -13.65 22.23 -17.16
C GLY A 359 -12.72 22.59 -18.33
N SER A 360 -12.57 21.72 -19.35
CA SER A 360 -11.76 22.03 -20.53
C SER A 360 -12.52 22.81 -21.62
N ARG A 361 -13.86 22.67 -21.70
CA ARG A 361 -14.68 23.36 -22.70
C ARG A 361 -14.73 24.86 -22.45
N ARG A 362 -14.51 25.64 -23.51
CA ARG A 362 -14.67 27.11 -23.52
C ARG A 362 -15.34 27.54 -24.82
N GLU A 363 -16.18 28.55 -24.69
CA GLU A 363 -16.67 29.28 -25.85
C GLU A 363 -15.72 30.44 -26.19
N GLU A 364 -15.81 30.96 -27.42
CA GLU A 364 -14.99 32.07 -27.87
C GLU A 364 -15.14 33.27 -26.93
N GLY A 365 -14.01 33.86 -26.52
CA GLY A 365 -13.95 34.97 -25.59
C GLY A 365 -13.99 34.58 -24.10
N GLU A 366 -14.31 33.33 -23.74
CA GLU A 366 -14.27 32.89 -22.36
C GLU A 366 -12.83 32.74 -21.86
N THR A 367 -12.62 33.00 -20.56
CA THR A 367 -11.32 32.88 -19.92
C THR A 367 -11.18 31.51 -19.21
N LEU A 368 -10.07 30.82 -19.45
CA LEU A 368 -9.63 29.68 -18.68
C LEU A 368 -8.52 30.09 -17.73
N GLU A 369 -8.75 29.96 -16.42
CA GLU A 369 -7.73 30.15 -15.41
C GLU A 369 -7.15 28.78 -14.96
N SER A 370 -5.84 28.67 -14.93
CA SER A 370 -5.11 27.49 -14.51
C SER A 370 -4.03 27.84 -13.50
N ARG A 371 -3.97 27.09 -12.38
CA ARG A 371 -3.02 27.35 -11.29
C ARG A 371 -2.07 26.19 -11.12
N PHE A 372 -0.81 26.49 -10.87
CA PHE A 372 0.26 25.54 -10.73
C PHE A 372 1.19 25.92 -9.59
N VAL A 373 1.85 24.91 -9.01
CA VAL A 373 2.90 25.13 -8.03
C VAL A 373 4.18 24.45 -8.52
N ALA A 374 5.28 25.18 -8.43
CA ALA A 374 6.61 24.64 -8.71
C ALA A 374 7.49 24.78 -7.47
N LEU A 375 8.39 23.81 -7.27
CA LEU A 375 9.35 23.82 -6.19
C LEU A 375 10.68 23.29 -6.70
N ALA A 376 11.77 23.96 -6.33
CA ALA A 376 13.13 23.50 -6.62
C ALA A 376 13.96 23.65 -5.35
N LEU A 377 14.68 22.60 -4.97
CA LEU A 377 15.51 22.62 -3.76
C LEU A 377 16.74 21.72 -3.89
N PRO A 378 17.86 22.13 -3.25
CA PRO A 378 18.98 21.22 -3.06
C PRO A 378 18.55 20.06 -2.13
N GLY A 379 18.96 18.85 -2.48
CA GLY A 379 18.62 17.64 -1.75
C GLY A 379 18.08 16.53 -2.64
N ASP A 380 17.90 15.37 -2.03
CA ASP A 380 17.37 14.19 -2.69
C ASP A 380 15.83 14.24 -2.80
N TRP A 381 15.26 13.23 -3.42
CA TRP A 381 13.82 13.09 -3.62
C TRP A 381 13.01 13.07 -2.30
N LYS A 382 13.60 12.58 -1.21
CA LYS A 382 12.97 12.56 0.12
C LYS A 382 12.78 13.96 0.64
N ALA A 383 13.79 14.80 0.48
CA ALA A 383 13.68 16.23 0.81
C ALA A 383 12.60 16.91 -0.04
N GLY A 384 12.53 16.57 -1.34
CA GLY A 384 11.48 17.04 -2.24
C GLY A 384 10.08 16.62 -1.83
N LEU A 385 9.90 15.35 -1.47
CA LEU A 385 8.63 14.81 -1.00
C LEU A 385 8.20 15.46 0.31
N GLN A 386 9.13 15.61 1.26
CA GLN A 386 8.86 16.28 2.53
C GLN A 386 8.47 17.75 2.30
N ALA A 387 9.21 18.46 1.48
CA ALA A 387 8.90 19.85 1.15
C ALA A 387 7.53 19.98 0.46
N ALA A 388 7.17 19.09 -0.43
CA ALA A 388 5.84 19.06 -1.04
C ALA A 388 4.75 18.80 0.00
N SER A 389 4.94 17.81 0.88
CA SER A 389 4.01 17.54 1.97
C SER A 389 3.81 18.75 2.89
N ASP A 390 4.89 19.35 3.35
CA ASP A 390 4.84 20.40 4.37
C ASP A 390 4.41 21.76 3.80
N ARG A 391 4.82 22.09 2.56
CA ARG A 391 4.74 23.46 2.01
C ARG A 391 3.70 23.58 0.90
N ILE A 392 3.54 22.57 0.04
CA ILE A 392 2.53 22.60 -1.02
C ILE A 392 1.19 22.14 -0.46
N PHE A 393 1.14 20.89 0.03
CA PHE A 393 -0.11 20.27 0.48
C PHE A 393 -0.45 20.60 1.94
N ARG A 394 0.53 21.04 2.72
CA ARG A 394 0.39 21.43 4.13
C ARG A 394 -0.26 20.31 4.95
N VAL A 395 0.25 19.08 4.75
CA VAL A 395 -0.24 17.89 5.43
C VAL A 395 0.07 18.01 6.92
N THR A 396 -0.97 18.03 7.74
CA THR A 396 -0.85 18.10 9.19
C THR A 396 -1.52 16.90 9.84
N ASP A 397 -1.22 16.68 11.11
CA ASP A 397 -1.91 15.72 11.95
C ASP A 397 -3.22 16.35 12.46
N TYR A 398 -4.31 16.22 11.68
CA TYR A 398 -5.60 16.83 11.98
C TYR A 398 -6.67 15.85 12.44
N ARG A 399 -6.31 14.55 12.54
CA ARG A 399 -7.28 13.52 12.90
C ARG A 399 -7.22 13.20 14.38
N GLU A 400 -8.40 13.12 14.98
CA GLU A 400 -8.57 12.66 16.34
C GLU A 400 -9.68 11.62 16.43
N PRO A 401 -9.53 10.57 17.26
CA PRO A 401 -10.62 9.66 17.55
C PRO A 401 -11.75 10.42 18.24
N VAL A 402 -12.97 10.33 17.68
CA VAL A 402 -14.15 11.03 18.22
C VAL A 402 -15.21 10.10 18.79
N ARG A 403 -15.21 8.82 18.44
CA ARG A 403 -16.23 7.85 18.83
C ARG A 403 -15.67 6.73 19.69
N ALA A 404 -14.52 6.21 19.29
CA ALA A 404 -13.82 5.16 20.00
C ALA A 404 -12.33 5.41 19.93
N SER A 405 -11.61 5.09 20.99
CA SER A 405 -10.15 5.03 20.92
C SER A 405 -9.70 3.85 20.03
N LEU A 406 -8.46 3.87 19.61
CA LEU A 406 -7.91 2.72 18.85
C LEU A 406 -7.93 1.44 19.69
N THR A 407 -7.80 1.54 21.01
CA THR A 407 -7.96 0.39 21.92
C THR A 407 -9.38 -0.16 21.86
N GLU A 408 -10.39 0.71 21.92
CA GLU A 408 -11.78 0.28 21.80
C GLU A 408 -12.09 -0.29 20.41
N ALA A 409 -11.53 0.28 19.35
CA ALA A 409 -11.64 -0.26 18.00
C ALA A 409 -11.02 -1.67 17.89
N ALA A 410 -9.86 -1.89 18.51
CA ALA A 410 -9.24 -3.22 18.58
C ALA A 410 -10.12 -4.22 19.37
N LEU A 411 -10.64 -3.82 20.52
CA LEU A 411 -11.54 -4.65 21.32
C LEU A 411 -12.84 -4.98 20.57
N ASN A 412 -13.41 -4.03 19.81
CA ASN A 412 -14.57 -4.28 18.97
C ASN A 412 -14.26 -5.32 17.87
N MET A 413 -13.07 -5.26 17.24
CA MET A 413 -12.66 -6.28 16.28
C MET A 413 -12.45 -7.65 16.92
N ILE A 414 -11.93 -7.71 18.15
CA ILE A 414 -11.83 -8.97 18.91
C ILE A 414 -13.21 -9.55 19.19
N ASP A 415 -14.16 -8.72 19.61
CA ASP A 415 -15.53 -9.15 19.86
C ASP A 415 -16.19 -9.66 18.59
N LEU A 416 -15.97 -9.00 17.45
CA LEU A 416 -16.43 -9.47 16.14
C LEU A 416 -15.86 -10.84 15.78
N ILE A 417 -14.56 -11.05 15.97
CA ILE A 417 -13.91 -12.33 15.66
C ILE A 417 -14.45 -13.46 16.56
N LYS A 418 -14.86 -13.14 17.78
CA LYS A 418 -15.49 -14.08 18.72
C LYS A 418 -16.92 -14.45 18.33
N ASP A 419 -17.66 -13.54 17.70
CA ASP A 419 -19.06 -13.77 17.37
C ASP A 419 -19.20 -14.92 16.35
N ALA A 420 -20.10 -15.86 16.65
CA ALA A 420 -20.28 -17.06 15.83
C ALA A 420 -20.89 -16.75 14.45
N ASP A 421 -21.79 -15.74 14.40
CA ASP A 421 -22.53 -15.41 13.18
C ASP A 421 -21.84 -14.32 12.36
N ALA A 422 -21.42 -13.25 13.03
CA ALA A 422 -20.90 -12.06 12.34
C ALA A 422 -19.45 -12.20 11.87
N SER A 423 -18.65 -13.08 12.49
CA SER A 423 -17.25 -13.27 12.15
C SER A 423 -17.02 -13.92 10.78
N GLY A 424 -18.04 -14.57 10.21
CA GLY A 424 -17.88 -15.42 9.04
C GLY A 424 -16.94 -16.61 9.27
N TRP A 425 -16.87 -17.11 10.52
CA TRP A 425 -16.03 -18.23 10.89
C TRP A 425 -16.72 -19.57 10.58
N ASP A 426 -16.01 -20.46 9.88
CA ASP A 426 -16.41 -21.85 9.71
C ASP A 426 -15.57 -22.73 10.63
N ALA A 427 -16.22 -23.28 11.67
CA ALA A 427 -15.55 -24.11 12.67
C ALA A 427 -15.06 -25.45 12.11
N LYS A 428 -15.73 -26.00 11.10
CA LYS A 428 -15.34 -27.26 10.46
C LYS A 428 -14.13 -27.07 9.56
N LEU A 429 -14.12 -26.00 8.77
CA LEU A 429 -13.00 -25.69 7.86
C LEU A 429 -11.89 -24.91 8.54
N LYS A 430 -12.15 -24.43 9.78
CA LYS A 430 -11.20 -23.72 10.65
C LYS A 430 -10.69 -22.40 10.05
N GLY A 431 -11.57 -21.63 9.39
CA GLY A 431 -11.19 -20.38 8.73
C GLY A 431 -12.36 -19.44 8.49
N HIS A 432 -12.06 -18.23 8.07
CA HIS A 432 -13.08 -17.24 7.70
C HIS A 432 -13.54 -17.45 6.26
N TYR A 433 -14.84 -17.32 6.03
CA TYR A 433 -15.39 -17.41 4.66
C TYR A 433 -14.69 -16.45 3.71
N ASN A 434 -14.29 -16.99 2.58
CA ASN A 434 -13.86 -16.18 1.45
C ASN A 434 -15.10 -15.62 0.74
N ILE A 435 -15.25 -14.30 0.73
CA ILE A 435 -16.45 -13.69 0.13
C ILE A 435 -16.49 -13.75 -1.40
N GLU A 436 -15.39 -14.10 -2.04
CA GLU A 436 -15.27 -14.19 -3.50
C GLU A 436 -15.55 -15.61 -4.01
N SER A 437 -15.63 -16.62 -3.15
CA SER A 437 -15.76 -18.00 -3.55
C SER A 437 -16.63 -18.81 -2.56
N ALA A 438 -17.61 -19.53 -3.09
CA ALA A 438 -18.47 -20.40 -2.31
C ALA A 438 -17.67 -21.50 -1.57
N ALA A 439 -18.10 -21.85 -0.37
CA ALA A 439 -17.58 -22.93 0.45
C ALA A 439 -16.04 -22.94 0.61
N THR A 440 -15.45 -21.78 0.54
CA THR A 440 -14.01 -21.56 0.70
C THR A 440 -13.75 -20.73 1.95
N VAL A 441 -12.68 -21.07 2.68
CA VAL A 441 -12.21 -20.30 3.83
C VAL A 441 -10.80 -19.80 3.62
N THR A 442 -10.43 -18.76 4.36
CA THR A 442 -9.13 -18.09 4.22
C THR A 442 -8.59 -17.67 5.57
N HIS A 443 -7.28 -17.77 5.73
CA HIS A 443 -6.53 -17.13 6.80
C HIS A 443 -5.56 -16.09 6.25
N ALA A 444 -5.56 -14.88 6.85
CA ALA A 444 -4.69 -13.80 6.44
C ALA A 444 -3.52 -13.55 7.42
N THR A 445 -3.79 -13.53 8.73
CA THR A 445 -2.79 -13.28 9.77
C THR A 445 -2.92 -14.30 10.92
N PRO A 446 -2.44 -15.54 10.73
CA PRO A 446 -2.69 -16.60 11.71
C PRO A 446 -2.04 -16.36 13.08
N LEU A 447 -0.92 -15.66 13.22
CA LEU A 447 -0.32 -15.35 14.51
C LEU A 447 -1.17 -14.40 15.35
N THR A 448 -1.99 -13.55 14.73
CA THR A 448 -2.88 -12.62 15.42
C THR A 448 -3.83 -13.34 16.36
N PHE A 449 -4.30 -14.53 15.98
CA PHE A 449 -5.19 -15.30 16.84
C PHE A 449 -4.50 -15.81 18.12
N LEU A 450 -3.25 -16.25 18.01
CA LEU A 450 -2.44 -16.61 19.17
C LEU A 450 -2.15 -15.38 20.04
N SER A 451 -1.74 -14.26 19.41
CA SER A 451 -1.50 -12.99 20.08
C SER A 451 -2.75 -12.52 20.85
N VAL A 452 -3.92 -12.53 20.23
CA VAL A 452 -5.17 -12.15 20.88
C VAL A 452 -5.50 -13.05 22.05
N ALA A 453 -5.34 -14.37 21.92
CA ALA A 453 -5.57 -15.30 23.04
C ALA A 453 -4.66 -14.96 24.24
N MET A 454 -3.39 -14.66 23.96
CA MET A 454 -2.44 -14.29 24.99
C MET A 454 -2.73 -12.92 25.61
N LEU A 455 -3.05 -11.92 24.79
CA LEU A 455 -3.36 -10.55 25.24
C LEU A 455 -4.69 -10.49 26.01
N THR A 456 -5.70 -11.25 25.62
CA THR A 456 -6.99 -11.30 26.33
C THR A 456 -6.99 -12.29 27.47
N ARG A 457 -6.00 -13.18 27.53
CA ARG A 457 -5.92 -14.28 28.51
C ARG A 457 -7.17 -15.14 28.51
N ASP A 458 -7.68 -15.43 27.33
CA ASP A 458 -8.96 -16.08 27.11
C ASP A 458 -8.74 -17.53 26.60
N PRO A 459 -8.86 -18.55 27.48
CA PRO A 459 -8.69 -19.94 27.09
C PRO A 459 -9.79 -20.41 26.13
N GLN A 460 -10.98 -19.80 26.16
CA GLN A 460 -12.04 -20.14 25.23
C GLN A 460 -11.73 -19.60 23.83
N PHE A 461 -11.24 -18.37 23.72
CA PHE A 461 -10.76 -17.84 22.42
C PHE A 461 -9.60 -18.68 21.88
N TYR A 462 -8.71 -19.12 22.76
CA TYR A 462 -7.65 -20.05 22.33
C TYR A 462 -8.23 -21.32 21.72
N ALA A 463 -9.18 -21.98 22.41
CA ALA A 463 -9.78 -23.21 21.93
C ALA A 463 -10.61 -23.04 20.66
N ASP A 464 -11.37 -21.95 20.55
CA ASP A 464 -12.35 -21.75 19.46
C ASP A 464 -11.77 -21.08 18.21
N ARG A 465 -10.65 -20.39 18.34
CA ARG A 465 -10.06 -19.59 17.24
C ARG A 465 -8.56 -19.83 17.03
N ALA A 466 -7.76 -19.69 18.09
CA ALA A 466 -6.31 -19.74 17.96
C ALA A 466 -5.79 -21.16 17.66
N LEU A 467 -6.25 -22.15 18.39
CA LEU A 467 -5.89 -23.56 18.15
C LEU A 467 -6.36 -24.04 16.76
N PRO A 468 -7.63 -23.85 16.35
CA PRO A 468 -8.04 -24.20 14.99
C PRO A 468 -7.25 -23.48 13.89
N THR A 469 -6.85 -22.24 14.12
CA THR A 469 -5.99 -21.50 13.16
C THR A 469 -4.60 -22.11 13.07
N LEU A 470 -4.02 -22.52 14.20
CA LEU A 470 -2.75 -23.24 14.23
C LEU A 470 -2.86 -24.58 13.51
N GLU A 471 -3.91 -25.36 13.75
CA GLU A 471 -4.19 -26.62 13.08
C GLU A 471 -4.36 -26.44 11.56
N TYR A 472 -5.10 -25.39 11.17
CA TYR A 472 -5.21 -25.00 9.77
C TYR A 472 -3.83 -24.79 9.15
N THR A 473 -2.96 -24.00 9.79
CA THR A 473 -1.63 -23.69 9.28
C THR A 473 -0.73 -24.92 9.22
N LEU A 474 -0.91 -25.88 10.13
CA LEU A 474 -0.16 -27.13 10.16
C LEU A 474 -0.54 -28.11 9.04
N SER A 475 -1.77 -28.04 8.56
CA SER A 475 -2.36 -29.07 7.70
C SER A 475 -2.81 -28.60 6.31
N ARG A 476 -2.97 -27.29 6.05
CA ARG A 476 -3.40 -26.80 4.72
C ARG A 476 -2.20 -26.33 3.90
N ARG A 477 -2.25 -26.65 2.62
CA ARG A 477 -1.18 -26.27 1.69
C ARG A 477 -1.23 -24.79 1.28
N SER A 478 -2.40 -24.18 1.34
CA SER A 478 -2.64 -22.80 0.92
C SER A 478 -3.24 -21.94 2.02
N THR A 479 -3.20 -20.63 1.87
CA THR A 479 -3.94 -19.68 2.72
C THR A 479 -5.46 -19.75 2.50
N HIS A 480 -5.87 -20.30 1.37
CA HIS A 480 -7.26 -20.62 1.05
C HIS A 480 -7.46 -22.13 1.17
N TYR A 481 -8.66 -22.52 1.58
CA TYR A 481 -8.99 -23.94 1.64
C TYR A 481 -10.47 -24.17 1.29
N ALA A 482 -10.71 -25.15 0.46
CA ALA A 482 -12.03 -25.69 0.15
C ALA A 482 -11.97 -27.22 0.13
N VAL A 483 -13.07 -27.88 0.48
CA VAL A 483 -13.14 -29.35 0.43
C VAL A 483 -13.05 -29.89 -0.99
N VAL A 484 -13.61 -29.15 -1.94
CA VAL A 484 -13.58 -29.45 -3.37
C VAL A 484 -13.13 -28.19 -4.15
N PRO A 485 -12.48 -28.37 -5.30
CA PRO A 485 -12.08 -27.21 -6.10
C PRO A 485 -13.30 -26.35 -6.43
N PRO A 486 -13.24 -25.02 -6.17
CA PRO A 486 -14.35 -24.13 -6.48
C PRO A 486 -14.65 -24.16 -7.97
N LYS A 487 -15.93 -24.30 -8.34
CA LYS A 487 -16.38 -24.28 -9.74
C LYS A 487 -16.45 -22.89 -10.34
N THR A 488 -16.49 -21.90 -9.47
CA THR A 488 -16.61 -20.48 -9.81
C THR A 488 -15.38 -19.75 -9.33
N TYR A 489 -15.05 -18.68 -10.07
CA TYR A 489 -14.01 -17.72 -9.75
C TYR A 489 -13.71 -17.56 -8.24
N PRO A 490 -12.47 -17.33 -7.83
CA PRO A 490 -11.40 -16.77 -8.66
C PRO A 490 -10.43 -17.81 -9.25
N ALA A 491 -9.83 -17.47 -10.37
CA ALA A 491 -8.89 -18.31 -11.10
C ALA A 491 -7.58 -18.68 -10.33
N TYR A 492 -7.39 -18.10 -9.14
CA TYR A 492 -6.25 -18.42 -8.26
C TYR A 492 -6.55 -19.57 -7.30
N LEU A 493 -7.79 -20.04 -7.24
CA LEU A 493 -8.19 -21.20 -6.44
C LEU A 493 -8.27 -22.44 -7.34
N GLY A 494 -7.43 -23.40 -7.07
CA GLY A 494 -7.32 -24.64 -7.84
C GLY A 494 -7.27 -25.87 -6.95
N GLU A 495 -6.63 -26.92 -7.43
CA GLU A 495 -6.47 -28.17 -6.67
C GLU A 495 -5.59 -28.03 -5.42
N GLU A 496 -4.63 -27.10 -5.45
CA GLU A 496 -3.72 -26.86 -4.31
C GLU A 496 -4.48 -26.41 -3.06
N GLU A 497 -5.57 -25.67 -3.24
CA GLU A 497 -6.42 -25.16 -2.18
C GLU A 497 -7.30 -26.23 -1.52
N THR A 498 -7.32 -27.44 -2.08
CA THR A 498 -8.04 -28.58 -1.48
C THR A 498 -7.13 -29.56 -0.76
N ARG A 499 -5.82 -29.33 -0.80
CA ARG A 499 -4.85 -30.28 -0.29
C ARG A 499 -4.53 -30.10 1.18
N LEU A 500 -4.51 -31.21 1.89
CA LEU A 500 -3.89 -31.33 3.21
C LEU A 500 -2.46 -31.85 3.05
N THR A 501 -1.54 -31.28 3.80
CA THR A 501 -0.11 -31.63 3.78
C THR A 501 0.53 -31.37 5.13
N PHE A 502 1.58 -32.10 5.47
CA PHE A 502 2.37 -31.82 6.66
C PHE A 502 3.87 -31.68 6.31
N PRO A 503 4.51 -30.64 6.78
CA PRO A 503 3.89 -29.44 7.34
C PRO A 503 2.99 -28.77 6.32
N GLY A 504 2.04 -27.97 6.78
CA GLY A 504 1.15 -27.18 5.93
C GLY A 504 1.92 -26.22 5.02
N ARG A 505 1.24 -25.20 4.49
CA ARG A 505 1.93 -24.18 3.71
C ARG A 505 3.17 -23.74 4.46
N SER A 506 4.30 -23.74 3.77
CA SER A 506 5.53 -23.22 4.34
C SER A 506 5.41 -21.71 4.54
N ASN A 507 4.74 -21.32 5.62
CA ASN A 507 5.00 -20.03 6.22
C ASN A 507 6.46 -20.05 6.63
N GLY A 508 7.19 -18.97 6.40
CA GLY A 508 8.62 -18.92 6.64
C GLY A 508 9.02 -19.23 8.08
N VAL A 509 10.31 -19.30 8.32
CA VAL A 509 10.89 -19.57 9.64
C VAL A 509 10.37 -18.61 10.70
N LYS A 510 10.22 -17.32 10.35
CA LYS A 510 9.68 -16.29 11.24
C LYS A 510 8.29 -16.64 11.76
N TYR A 511 7.43 -17.18 10.90
CA TYR A 511 6.10 -17.58 11.33
C TYR A 511 6.16 -18.66 12.41
N TRP A 512 6.91 -19.72 12.15
CA TRP A 512 7.01 -20.84 13.08
C TRP A 512 7.76 -20.47 14.37
N GLN A 513 8.75 -19.59 14.27
CA GLN A 513 9.38 -19.00 15.44
C GLN A 513 8.35 -18.21 16.26
N GLY A 514 7.48 -17.42 15.60
CA GLY A 514 6.40 -16.69 16.25
C GLY A 514 5.40 -17.62 16.96
N VAL A 515 4.98 -18.72 16.33
CA VAL A 515 4.13 -19.74 16.94
C VAL A 515 4.81 -20.35 18.18
N TYR A 516 6.09 -20.69 18.06
CA TYR A 516 6.85 -21.26 19.17
C TYR A 516 6.91 -20.32 20.38
N ASP A 517 7.20 -19.04 20.15
CA ASP A 517 7.27 -18.06 21.22
C ASP A 517 5.89 -17.70 21.80
N LEU A 518 4.86 -17.50 20.98
CA LEU A 518 3.49 -17.23 21.44
C LEU A 518 2.86 -18.40 22.20
N THR A 519 3.32 -19.62 21.92
CA THR A 519 2.95 -20.80 22.73
C THR A 519 3.88 -21.01 23.92
N GLN A 520 4.62 -19.99 24.37
CA GLN A 520 5.53 -20.00 25.50
C GLN A 520 6.58 -21.12 25.42
N LYS A 521 7.01 -21.48 24.23
CA LYS A 521 7.99 -22.53 23.96
C LYS A 521 7.58 -23.91 24.46
N LEU A 522 6.29 -24.10 24.72
CA LEU A 522 5.74 -25.36 25.21
C LEU A 522 5.77 -26.53 24.21
N ASN A 523 5.94 -26.19 22.91
CA ASN A 523 5.91 -27.13 21.80
C ASN A 523 7.26 -27.12 21.02
N PRO A 524 8.35 -27.74 21.56
CA PRO A 524 9.69 -27.67 20.93
C PRO A 524 9.76 -28.21 19.51
N TRP A 525 8.88 -29.16 19.17
CA TRP A 525 8.80 -29.72 17.82
C TRP A 525 8.45 -28.65 16.75
N ILE A 526 7.83 -27.53 17.15
CA ILE A 526 7.56 -26.42 16.24
C ILE A 526 8.86 -25.72 15.83
N ALA A 527 9.77 -25.55 16.80
CA ALA A 527 11.11 -25.02 16.50
C ALA A 527 11.90 -25.96 15.58
N ASP A 528 11.81 -27.28 15.80
CA ASP A 528 12.44 -28.27 14.93
C ASP A 528 11.87 -28.20 13.51
N MET A 529 10.56 -28.04 13.37
CA MET A 529 9.87 -27.87 12.08
C MET A 529 10.29 -26.56 11.39
N ALA A 530 10.46 -25.48 12.13
CA ALA A 530 10.94 -24.20 11.59
C ALA A 530 12.34 -24.37 10.98
N ARG A 531 13.27 -25.04 11.67
CA ARG A 531 14.61 -25.34 11.17
C ARG A 531 14.60 -26.21 9.91
N GLN A 532 13.65 -27.15 9.78
CA GLN A 532 13.50 -27.98 8.59
C GLN A 532 12.95 -27.17 7.41
N ASN A 533 12.02 -26.24 7.66
CA ASN A 533 11.45 -25.38 6.63
C ASN A 533 12.45 -24.39 6.04
N SER A 534 13.41 -23.91 6.81
CA SER A 534 14.49 -23.07 6.29
C SER A 534 15.26 -23.75 5.15
N LYS A 535 15.52 -25.06 5.29
CA LYS A 535 16.17 -25.88 4.27
C LYS A 535 15.31 -26.10 3.02
N LEU A 536 13.98 -26.08 3.17
CA LEU A 536 13.04 -26.21 2.06
C LEU A 536 12.89 -24.88 1.30
N LEU A 537 12.89 -23.75 2.01
CA LEU A 537 12.86 -22.42 1.42
C LEU A 537 14.14 -22.10 0.63
N ALA A 538 15.29 -22.56 1.09
CA ALA A 538 16.55 -22.44 0.37
C ALA A 538 16.54 -23.16 -1.00
N ARG A 539 15.66 -24.15 -1.20
CA ARG A 539 15.51 -24.92 -2.45
C ARG A 539 14.55 -24.29 -3.47
N LYS A 540 13.64 -23.41 -3.02
CA LYS A 540 12.73 -22.66 -3.89
C LYS A 540 12.69 -21.21 -3.38
N PRO A 541 13.63 -20.37 -3.84
CA PRO A 541 13.54 -18.97 -3.49
C PRO A 541 12.18 -18.46 -3.97
N HIS A 542 11.32 -18.10 -3.05
CA HIS A 542 10.19 -17.24 -3.37
C HIS A 542 10.81 -15.93 -3.85
N GLU A 543 10.60 -15.58 -5.08
CA GLU A 543 11.06 -14.31 -5.67
C GLU A 543 10.63 -13.08 -4.87
N ILE A 544 9.70 -13.27 -3.96
CA ILE A 544 8.98 -12.23 -3.24
C ILE A 544 9.56 -11.97 -1.85
N VAL A 545 9.96 -13.02 -1.10
CA VAL A 545 10.50 -12.86 0.25
C VAL A 545 12.02 -12.86 0.20
N PRO A 546 12.70 -11.78 0.59
CA PRO A 546 14.15 -11.78 0.63
C PRO A 546 14.69 -12.83 1.59
N GLN A 547 15.66 -13.61 1.13
CA GLN A 547 16.24 -14.70 1.92
C GLN A 547 16.77 -14.22 3.27
N TRP A 548 17.37 -13.03 3.33
CA TRP A 548 17.90 -12.48 4.57
C TRP A 548 16.84 -12.31 5.67
N THR A 549 15.57 -12.08 5.32
CA THR A 549 14.50 -11.96 6.32
C THR A 549 14.17 -13.30 6.97
N GLU A 550 14.28 -14.39 6.23
CA GLU A 550 14.12 -15.75 6.77
C GLU A 550 15.34 -16.15 7.62
N MET A 551 16.54 -15.80 7.17
CA MET A 551 17.76 -15.97 7.97
C MET A 551 17.70 -15.20 9.29
N LEU A 552 17.05 -14.03 9.32
CA LEU A 552 16.80 -13.30 10.56
C LEU A 552 15.88 -14.09 11.50
N GLY A 553 14.86 -14.76 10.96
CA GLY A 553 14.02 -15.68 11.73
C GLY A 553 14.81 -16.87 12.29
N GLU A 554 15.73 -17.45 11.51
CA GLU A 554 16.62 -18.51 11.99
C GLU A 554 17.57 -18.04 13.12
N TYR A 555 18.08 -16.83 12.98
CA TYR A 555 18.86 -16.21 14.05
C TYR A 555 18.03 -16.00 15.32
N GLN A 556 16.80 -15.50 15.20
CA GLN A 556 15.92 -15.29 16.36
C GLN A 556 15.55 -16.61 17.06
N LEU A 557 15.46 -17.71 16.29
CA LEU A 557 15.20 -19.03 16.85
C LEU A 557 16.42 -19.61 17.59
N ASP A 558 17.62 -19.46 17.03
CA ASP A 558 18.88 -19.95 17.58
C ASP A 558 19.97 -18.86 17.42
N PRO A 559 20.05 -17.90 18.33
CA PRO A 559 21.00 -16.81 18.21
C PRO A 559 22.47 -17.27 18.24
N SER A 560 23.24 -16.87 17.23
CA SER A 560 24.70 -16.99 17.24
C SER A 560 25.36 -15.85 16.47
N PRO A 561 26.62 -15.48 16.80
CA PRO A 561 27.35 -14.46 16.06
C PRO A 561 27.49 -14.77 14.58
N GLU A 562 27.68 -16.04 14.22
CA GLU A 562 27.87 -16.52 12.85
C GLU A 562 26.60 -16.29 12.03
N LYS A 563 25.44 -16.72 12.56
CA LYS A 563 24.14 -16.50 11.89
C LYS A 563 23.85 -15.02 11.72
N LEU A 564 24.15 -14.19 12.71
CA LEU A 564 23.96 -12.74 12.59
C LEU A 564 24.85 -12.14 11.49
N ALA A 565 26.11 -12.61 11.39
CA ALA A 565 27.02 -12.17 10.32
C ALA A 565 26.49 -12.57 8.93
N GLU A 566 25.93 -13.77 8.79
CA GLU A 566 25.29 -14.23 7.55
C GLU A 566 24.06 -13.37 7.19
N VAL A 567 23.18 -13.09 8.15
CA VAL A 567 22.03 -12.18 7.97
C VAL A 567 22.49 -10.82 7.48
N ARG A 568 23.51 -10.24 8.13
CA ARG A 568 24.05 -8.93 7.74
C ARG A 568 24.61 -8.93 6.33
N THR A 569 25.38 -9.94 5.96
CA THR A 569 25.96 -10.07 4.61
C THR A 569 24.86 -10.15 3.56
N ALA A 570 23.83 -10.98 3.79
CA ALA A 570 22.72 -11.14 2.87
C ALA A 570 21.83 -9.88 2.78
N ALA A 571 21.60 -9.20 3.91
CA ALA A 571 20.87 -7.94 3.94
C ALA A 571 21.63 -6.82 3.21
N ASP A 572 22.94 -6.71 3.40
CA ASP A 572 23.78 -5.72 2.72
C ASP A 572 23.76 -5.92 1.20
N ALA A 573 23.86 -7.15 0.73
CA ALA A 573 23.77 -7.48 -0.69
C ALA A 573 22.38 -7.12 -1.26
N TRP A 574 21.33 -7.40 -0.52
CA TRP A 574 19.97 -7.04 -0.92
C TRP A 574 19.76 -5.52 -0.96
N ILE A 575 20.22 -4.79 0.06
CA ILE A 575 20.16 -3.33 0.12
C ILE A 575 20.90 -2.71 -1.08
N ALA A 576 22.12 -3.17 -1.36
CA ALA A 576 22.90 -2.66 -2.47
C ALA A 576 22.19 -2.86 -3.82
N LYS A 577 21.48 -3.96 -4.01
CA LYS A 577 20.77 -4.29 -5.24
C LYS A 577 19.37 -3.67 -5.32
N GLU A 578 18.56 -3.85 -4.31
CA GLU A 578 17.12 -3.54 -4.38
C GLU A 578 16.79 -2.12 -3.88
N VAL A 579 17.62 -1.55 -2.99
CA VAL A 579 17.41 -0.21 -2.44
C VAL A 579 18.18 0.83 -3.25
N TYR A 580 19.48 0.63 -3.39
CA TYR A 580 20.38 1.62 -4.00
C TYR A 580 20.83 1.27 -5.42
N GLY A 581 20.53 0.05 -5.86
CA GLY A 581 20.84 -0.37 -7.22
C GLY A 581 19.91 0.28 -8.27
N PRO A 582 20.34 0.34 -9.54
CA PRO A 582 19.51 0.90 -10.60
C PRO A 582 18.18 0.14 -10.77
N GLN A 583 17.08 0.88 -10.74
CA GLN A 583 15.72 0.36 -10.85
C GLN A 583 15.02 0.96 -12.07
N THR A 584 15.40 0.51 -13.25
CA THR A 584 14.95 1.06 -14.54
C THR A 584 13.82 0.25 -15.19
N ALA A 585 13.73 -1.05 -14.90
CA ALA A 585 12.73 -1.92 -15.51
C ALA A 585 11.32 -1.54 -15.04
N PRO A 586 10.37 -1.27 -15.96
CA PRO A 586 8.99 -1.02 -15.58
C PRO A 586 8.42 -2.21 -14.81
N LYS A 587 7.78 -1.94 -13.69
CA LYS A 587 7.05 -2.97 -12.91
C LYS A 587 5.57 -3.02 -13.26
N GLY A 588 5.07 -2.01 -13.96
CA GLY A 588 3.66 -1.88 -14.29
C GLY A 588 2.80 -1.53 -13.10
N ILE A 589 1.49 -1.69 -13.27
CA ILE A 589 0.53 -1.52 -12.20
C ILE A 589 0.53 -2.79 -11.38
N GLN A 590 1.08 -2.70 -10.18
CA GLN A 590 1.16 -3.82 -9.28
C GLN A 590 -0.08 -3.86 -8.38
N PRO A 591 -0.61 -5.05 -8.05
CA PRO A 591 -1.80 -5.15 -7.20
C PRO A 591 -1.57 -4.60 -5.79
N PHE A 592 -0.34 -4.61 -5.29
CA PHE A 592 0.01 -4.11 -3.97
C PHE A 592 1.22 -3.19 -4.07
N TYR A 593 0.96 -1.89 -4.08
CA TYR A 593 1.94 -0.85 -4.32
C TYR A 593 3.19 -0.96 -3.45
N ASN A 594 3.03 -0.93 -2.14
CA ASN A 594 4.16 -0.91 -1.22
C ASN A 594 4.99 -2.19 -1.27
N PHE A 595 4.34 -3.32 -1.48
CA PHE A 595 5.02 -4.59 -1.60
C PHE A 595 5.91 -4.65 -2.85
N HIS A 596 5.42 -4.16 -3.97
CA HIS A 596 6.14 -4.31 -5.24
C HIS A 596 7.23 -3.26 -5.45
N PHE A 597 7.12 -2.09 -4.83
CA PHE A 597 8.10 -1.03 -5.04
C PHE A 597 9.20 -1.02 -4.00
N TYR A 598 8.87 -1.28 -2.74
CA TYR A 598 9.89 -1.36 -1.70
C TYR A 598 9.44 -2.21 -0.51
N PRO A 599 9.42 -3.55 -0.66
CA PRO A 599 8.98 -4.43 0.40
C PRO A 599 10.06 -4.59 1.49
N TYR A 600 9.63 -5.06 2.66
CA TYR A 600 10.49 -5.53 3.75
C TYR A 600 11.37 -4.47 4.44
N TRP A 601 11.09 -3.18 4.24
CA TRP A 601 11.82 -2.13 4.95
C TRP A 601 11.56 -2.16 6.46
N TRP A 602 10.41 -2.64 6.88
CA TRP A 602 10.11 -2.89 8.30
C TRP A 602 11.00 -3.97 8.93
N ASP A 603 11.44 -4.97 8.19
CA ASP A 603 12.41 -5.95 8.66
C ASP A 603 13.82 -5.33 8.81
N LEU A 604 14.13 -4.28 8.04
CA LEU A 604 15.35 -3.49 8.23
C LEU A 604 15.32 -2.70 9.53
N LEU A 605 14.13 -2.26 9.99
CA LEU A 605 14.00 -1.67 11.34
C LEU A 605 14.31 -2.71 12.41
N ASP A 606 13.80 -3.93 12.28
CA ASP A 606 14.09 -5.02 13.21
C ASP A 606 15.60 -5.33 13.24
N LEU A 607 16.25 -5.34 12.10
CA LEU A 607 17.69 -5.56 11.99
C LEU A 607 18.49 -4.39 12.57
N TYR A 608 18.02 -3.16 12.38
CA TYR A 608 18.62 -1.98 13.02
C TYR A 608 18.51 -2.05 14.55
N GLU A 609 17.34 -2.34 15.10
CA GLU A 609 17.13 -2.49 16.54
C GLU A 609 18.04 -3.57 17.15
N LEU A 610 18.30 -4.63 16.38
CA LEU A 610 19.17 -5.72 16.79
C LEU A 610 20.66 -5.35 16.74
N THR A 611 21.09 -4.60 15.72
CA THR A 611 22.52 -4.39 15.43
C THR A 611 23.02 -2.98 15.77
N GLY A 612 22.14 -1.98 15.82
CA GLY A 612 22.50 -0.57 15.96
C GLY A 612 23.16 0.04 14.72
N GLU A 613 23.24 -0.69 13.60
CA GLU A 613 23.95 -0.23 12.41
C GLU A 613 23.09 0.74 11.57
N LYS A 614 23.51 2.00 11.57
CA LYS A 614 22.79 3.11 10.90
C LYS A 614 22.44 2.87 9.43
N LYS A 615 23.20 2.02 8.73
CA LYS A 615 22.90 1.68 7.31
C LYS A 615 21.53 1.01 7.14
N TYR A 616 21.10 0.19 8.11
CA TYR A 616 19.79 -0.46 8.08
C TYR A 616 18.66 0.53 8.34
N LEU A 617 18.87 1.48 9.26
CA LEU A 617 17.92 2.57 9.47
C LEU A 617 17.78 3.44 8.23
N ALA A 618 18.91 3.83 7.60
CA ALA A 618 18.91 4.63 6.38
C ALA A 618 18.16 3.93 5.24
N ALA A 619 18.39 2.62 5.06
CA ALA A 619 17.68 1.84 4.06
C ALA A 619 16.17 1.69 4.41
N ALA A 620 15.81 1.58 5.70
CA ALA A 620 14.42 1.58 6.13
C ALA A 620 13.73 2.93 5.88
N GLU A 621 14.42 4.05 6.05
CA GLU A 621 13.90 5.37 5.72
C GLU A 621 13.56 5.53 4.24
N GLU A 622 14.38 4.97 3.33
CA GLU A 622 14.02 4.91 1.90
C GLU A 622 12.65 4.25 1.71
N GLY A 623 12.44 3.09 2.34
CA GLY A 623 11.17 2.37 2.28
C GLY A 623 10.01 3.13 2.90
N GLY A 624 10.24 3.82 4.01
CA GLY A 624 9.26 4.68 4.67
C GLY A 624 8.79 5.81 3.75
N PHE A 625 9.72 6.49 3.08
CA PHE A 625 9.39 7.53 2.11
C PHE A 625 8.67 6.98 0.88
N HIS A 626 9.07 5.82 0.35
CA HIS A 626 8.32 5.14 -0.72
C HIS A 626 6.88 4.82 -0.30
N THR A 627 6.70 4.37 0.94
CA THR A 627 5.38 4.11 1.50
C THR A 627 4.55 5.40 1.55
N MET A 628 5.12 6.50 2.07
CA MET A 628 4.43 7.78 2.15
C MET A 628 4.10 8.34 0.76
N ALA A 629 4.95 8.11 -0.25
CA ALA A 629 4.64 8.44 -1.64
C ALA A 629 3.36 7.79 -2.16
N GLY A 630 2.97 6.64 -1.61
CA GLY A 630 1.73 5.94 -1.88
C GLY A 630 0.57 6.30 -0.97
N LEU A 631 0.72 7.25 -0.06
CA LEU A 631 -0.34 7.72 0.82
C LEU A 631 -0.93 9.03 0.30
N TRP A 632 -2.25 9.14 0.37
CA TRP A 632 -2.95 10.33 -0.10
C TRP A 632 -2.56 11.56 0.72
N SER A 633 -2.06 12.60 0.05
CA SER A 633 -1.76 13.91 0.61
C SER A 633 -2.73 15.01 0.15
N GLN A 634 -3.78 14.61 -0.55
CA GLN A 634 -4.79 15.46 -1.15
C GLN A 634 -6.19 14.87 -0.97
N PRO A 635 -7.27 15.61 -1.13
CA PRO A 635 -7.35 17.07 -1.30
C PRO A 635 -7.11 17.82 0.01
N SER A 636 -7.01 19.14 -0.06
CA SER A 636 -7.07 19.98 1.15
C SER A 636 -8.39 19.76 1.86
N ILE A 637 -8.33 19.63 3.18
CA ILE A 637 -9.52 19.37 3.99
C ILE A 637 -10.17 20.69 4.39
N PRO A 638 -11.44 20.92 4.03
CA PRO A 638 -12.15 22.12 4.42
C PRO A 638 -12.40 22.14 5.93
N GLU A 639 -12.42 23.32 6.50
CA GLU A 639 -12.85 23.53 7.88
C GLU A 639 -14.36 23.27 8.01
N GLY A 640 -14.77 22.80 9.19
CA GLY A 640 -16.18 22.62 9.51
C GLY A 640 -16.70 21.19 9.31
N LYS A 641 -17.99 21.08 9.20
CA LYS A 641 -18.70 19.79 9.08
C LYS A 641 -19.24 19.59 7.69
N ILE A 642 -19.38 18.34 7.32
CA ILE A 642 -20.05 17.90 6.09
C ILE A 642 -21.05 16.81 6.40
N THR A 643 -22.04 16.64 5.53
CA THR A 643 -23.03 15.57 5.64
C THR A 643 -22.43 14.26 5.11
N ALA A 644 -22.28 13.28 5.99
CA ALA A 644 -21.94 11.91 5.61
C ALA A 644 -23.19 11.09 5.36
N ASN A 645 -23.18 10.23 4.34
CA ASN A 645 -24.29 9.36 3.94
C ASN A 645 -25.59 10.14 3.68
N ALA A 646 -25.52 11.20 2.87
CA ALA A 646 -26.68 12.02 2.52
C ALA A 646 -27.87 11.16 2.07
N GLY A 647 -29.05 11.41 2.67
CA GLY A 647 -30.26 10.64 2.42
C GLY A 647 -30.24 9.22 3.02
N GLY A 648 -29.27 8.88 3.87
CA GLY A 648 -29.13 7.55 4.44
C GLY A 648 -28.80 6.47 3.40
N GLN A 649 -28.39 6.89 2.20
CA GLN A 649 -28.06 5.96 1.13
C GLN A 649 -26.56 5.70 1.08
N PHE A 650 -26.23 4.44 0.96
CA PHE A 650 -24.90 3.98 0.75
C PHE A 650 -24.69 3.62 -0.73
N ALA A 651 -23.74 4.26 -1.40
CA ALA A 651 -23.34 3.90 -2.74
C ALA A 651 -22.51 2.60 -2.70
N GLY A 652 -23.19 1.48 -2.58
CA GLY A 652 -22.57 0.17 -2.54
C GLY A 652 -22.09 -0.29 -3.91
N VAL A 653 -21.11 -1.15 -3.91
CA VAL A 653 -20.64 -1.84 -5.11
C VAL A 653 -21.49 -3.07 -5.32
N GLY A 654 -22.09 -3.23 -6.49
CA GLY A 654 -22.94 -4.39 -6.83
C GLY A 654 -22.13 -5.67 -7.04
N ARG A 655 -21.42 -6.16 -6.03
CA ARG A 655 -20.65 -7.41 -6.07
C ARG A 655 -21.41 -8.56 -5.44
N VAL A 656 -21.26 -9.73 -6.02
CA VAL A 656 -21.65 -10.98 -5.40
C VAL A 656 -20.65 -11.34 -4.32
N TRP A 657 -21.16 -11.80 -3.20
CA TRP A 657 -20.42 -12.11 -2.01
C TRP A 657 -20.92 -13.42 -1.39
N TRP A 658 -20.04 -14.24 -0.87
CA TRP A 658 -20.35 -15.53 -0.30
C TRP A 658 -20.16 -15.56 1.22
N LYS A 659 -21.12 -16.17 1.91
CA LYS A 659 -21.00 -16.59 3.31
C LYS A 659 -21.24 -18.09 3.35
N GLY A 660 -20.19 -18.86 3.33
CA GLY A 660 -20.26 -20.31 3.15
C GLY A 660 -20.79 -20.67 1.75
N ASP A 661 -21.88 -21.36 1.68
CA ASP A 661 -22.58 -21.75 0.45
C ASP A 661 -23.66 -20.76 0.00
N LYS A 662 -23.93 -19.73 0.79
CA LYS A 662 -24.95 -18.70 0.51
C LYS A 662 -24.36 -17.54 -0.25
N GLU A 663 -25.01 -17.16 -1.34
CA GLU A 663 -24.71 -16.00 -2.14
C GLU A 663 -25.47 -14.78 -1.64
N TYR A 664 -24.76 -13.66 -1.52
CA TYR A 664 -25.33 -12.36 -1.22
C TYR A 664 -24.86 -11.34 -2.26
N ARG A 665 -25.61 -10.24 -2.39
CA ARG A 665 -25.19 -9.11 -3.21
C ARG A 665 -24.80 -7.94 -2.31
N LEU A 666 -23.54 -7.54 -2.41
CA LEU A 666 -23.03 -6.36 -1.72
C LEU A 666 -23.72 -5.10 -2.26
N GLY A 667 -24.26 -4.30 -1.36
CA GLY A 667 -24.73 -2.94 -1.68
C GLY A 667 -26.01 -2.84 -2.47
N THR A 668 -26.78 -3.89 -2.64
CA THR A 668 -28.09 -3.84 -3.32
C THR A 668 -29.24 -4.35 -2.50
N PRO A 669 -30.37 -3.68 -2.65
CA PRO A 669 -30.50 -2.26 -2.38
C PRO A 669 -30.49 -2.10 -0.86
N ARG A 670 -29.62 -1.25 -0.34
CA ARG A 670 -29.73 -0.89 1.07
C ARG A 670 -31.01 -0.15 1.31
N GLN A 671 -31.63 -0.47 2.44
CA GLN A 671 -32.83 0.23 2.87
C GLN A 671 -32.45 1.57 3.51
N PRO A 672 -33.33 2.57 3.42
CA PRO A 672 -33.14 3.81 4.19
C PRO A 672 -32.91 3.50 5.67
N GLY A 673 -31.86 4.07 6.24
CA GLY A 673 -31.50 3.85 7.64
C GLY A 673 -30.41 2.79 7.89
N ASP A 674 -30.04 1.98 6.89
CA ASP A 674 -28.91 1.02 7.03
C ASP A 674 -27.58 1.72 7.31
N THR A 675 -27.42 2.94 6.77
CA THR A 675 -26.29 3.80 7.04
C THR A 675 -26.81 5.21 7.26
N PRO A 676 -27.01 5.64 8.52
CA PRO A 676 -27.69 6.90 8.81
C PRO A 676 -26.91 8.10 8.29
N GLU A 677 -27.66 9.09 7.81
CA GLU A 677 -27.12 10.41 7.53
C GLU A 677 -26.65 11.07 8.83
N ARG A 678 -25.51 11.76 8.77
CA ARG A 678 -24.99 12.47 9.93
C ARG A 678 -24.02 13.57 9.53
N GLU A 679 -23.94 14.58 10.39
CA GLU A 679 -22.95 15.64 10.30
C GLU A 679 -21.66 15.20 10.99
N VAL A 680 -20.55 15.27 10.23
CA VAL A 680 -19.21 14.88 10.71
C VAL A 680 -18.19 15.96 10.34
N PRO A 681 -17.09 16.08 11.08
CA PRO A 681 -15.96 16.89 10.63
C PRO A 681 -15.48 16.44 9.25
N ALA A 682 -15.13 17.36 8.37
CA ALA A 682 -14.70 17.03 7.01
C ALA A 682 -13.52 16.03 6.99
N TRP A 683 -12.59 16.16 7.93
CA TRP A 683 -11.44 15.26 8.03
C TRP A 683 -11.81 13.79 8.37
N GLU A 684 -12.98 13.57 8.97
CA GLU A 684 -13.44 12.22 9.32
C GLU A 684 -13.66 11.34 8.08
N VAL A 685 -14.10 11.93 6.97
CA VAL A 685 -14.40 11.23 5.71
C VAL A 685 -13.37 11.47 4.60
N ALA A 686 -12.31 12.20 4.88
CA ALA A 686 -11.26 12.46 3.89
C ALA A 686 -10.40 11.21 3.66
N GLN A 687 -9.98 10.98 2.40
CA GLN A 687 -9.04 9.91 2.06
C GLN A 687 -7.58 10.20 2.45
N MET A 688 -7.28 11.41 2.85
CA MET A 688 -5.94 11.84 3.27
C MET A 688 -5.31 10.87 4.28
N GLY A 689 -4.08 10.45 4.03
CA GLY A 689 -3.36 9.48 4.85
C GLY A 689 -3.67 8.01 4.54
N LEU A 690 -4.71 7.70 3.75
CA LEU A 690 -5.00 6.34 3.31
C LEU A 690 -4.06 5.95 2.17
N GLY A 691 -3.72 4.66 2.08
CA GLY A 691 -2.74 4.14 1.14
C GLY A 691 -3.32 3.67 -0.18
N LEU A 692 -2.49 3.71 -1.21
CA LEU A 692 -2.79 3.19 -2.53
C LEU A 692 -2.34 1.71 -2.62
N GLU A 693 -3.18 0.79 -2.15
CA GLU A 693 -2.81 -0.63 -2.04
C GLU A 693 -3.07 -1.47 -3.28
N GLN A 694 -4.15 -1.21 -3.97
CA GLN A 694 -4.49 -1.94 -5.19
C GLN A 694 -4.70 -0.98 -6.37
N PRO A 695 -3.63 -0.34 -6.83
CA PRO A 695 -3.72 0.61 -7.93
C PRO A 695 -4.22 -0.04 -9.23
N SER A 696 -4.05 -1.36 -9.39
CA SER A 696 -4.57 -2.09 -10.54
C SER A 696 -6.09 -1.94 -10.72
N THR A 697 -6.84 -1.81 -9.64
CA THR A 697 -8.30 -1.59 -9.70
C THR A 697 -8.63 -0.21 -10.26
N TYR A 698 -7.77 0.78 -10.02
CA TYR A 698 -7.88 2.11 -10.60
C TYR A 698 -7.68 2.11 -12.11
N PHE A 699 -6.71 1.33 -12.57
CA PHE A 699 -6.25 1.38 -13.95
C PHE A 699 -6.85 0.28 -14.83
N ALA A 700 -7.35 -0.79 -14.25
CA ALA A 700 -7.93 -1.90 -14.99
C ALA A 700 -9.30 -1.60 -15.63
N GLY A 701 -9.76 -0.34 -15.52
CA GLY A 701 -11.04 0.04 -16.08
C GLY A 701 -12.17 -0.75 -15.47
N GLY A 702 -12.21 -0.86 -14.14
CA GLY A 702 -13.35 -1.43 -13.46
C GLY A 702 -14.61 -0.83 -14.05
N THR A 703 -15.47 -1.69 -14.58
CA THR A 703 -16.70 -1.34 -15.27
C THR A 703 -17.75 -0.73 -14.36
N ASP A 704 -17.38 -0.58 -13.10
CA ASP A 704 -18.26 -0.04 -12.10
C ASP A 704 -18.20 1.49 -12.16
N GLU A 705 -19.34 2.07 -12.34
CA GLU A 705 -19.53 3.53 -12.36
C GLU A 705 -18.93 4.22 -11.14
N ASN A 706 -18.61 3.44 -10.14
CA ASN A 706 -18.06 3.84 -8.87
C ASN A 706 -16.54 3.68 -8.77
N GLY A 707 -15.90 3.22 -9.80
CA GLY A 707 -14.46 3.13 -10.07
C GLY A 707 -13.49 3.46 -8.96
N PHE A 708 -13.49 2.68 -7.88
CA PHE A 708 -12.56 2.90 -6.80
C PHE A 708 -11.41 1.97 -6.91
N GLY A 709 -10.27 2.56 -6.92
CA GLY A 709 -9.11 1.94 -6.46
C GLY A 709 -9.27 1.60 -4.97
N ASN A 710 -8.80 0.45 -4.60
CA ASN A 710 -8.82 0.05 -3.22
C ASN A 710 -7.84 0.94 -2.45
N ILE A 711 -8.38 1.91 -1.78
CA ILE A 711 -7.64 2.74 -0.87
C ILE A 711 -7.55 1.95 0.42
N LEU A 712 -6.43 1.35 0.64
CA LEU A 712 -6.04 0.71 1.87
C LEU A 712 -5.03 1.61 2.52
N ASN A 713 -4.73 1.56 3.58
CA ASN A 713 -4.98 1.08 4.83
C ASN A 713 -3.80 1.47 5.76
N SER A 714 -3.90 1.16 6.97
CA SER A 714 -3.04 1.49 8.08
C SER A 714 -1.86 0.55 8.29
N GLY A 715 -1.60 -0.39 7.42
CA GLY A 715 -0.63 -1.47 7.63
C GLY A 715 0.80 -1.03 7.94
N TRP A 716 1.19 0.14 7.49
CA TRP A 716 2.52 0.70 7.73
C TRP A 716 2.57 1.68 8.89
N ALA A 717 1.43 2.10 9.42
CA ALA A 717 1.38 3.09 10.49
C ALA A 717 2.27 2.74 11.70
N PRO A 718 2.31 1.49 12.20
CA PRO A 718 3.22 1.12 13.28
C PRO A 718 4.69 1.30 12.94
N SER A 719 5.07 0.93 11.71
CA SER A 719 6.47 1.03 11.26
C SER A 719 6.89 2.47 10.97
N LEU A 720 5.98 3.31 10.44
CA LEU A 720 6.21 4.76 10.32
C LEU A 720 6.37 5.41 11.71
N LEU A 721 5.58 5.00 12.69
CA LEU A 721 5.71 5.51 14.05
C LEU A 721 7.07 5.13 14.69
N ARG A 722 7.59 3.93 14.41
CA ARG A 722 8.95 3.52 14.81
C ARG A 722 10.03 4.34 14.11
N LEU A 723 9.87 4.65 12.81
CA LEU A 723 10.78 5.57 12.13
C LEU A 723 10.77 6.95 12.81
N TYR A 724 9.61 7.45 13.22
CA TYR A 724 9.55 8.69 14.00
C TYR A 724 10.34 8.58 15.30
N GLN A 725 10.15 7.51 16.06
CA GLN A 725 10.87 7.26 17.30
C GLN A 725 12.39 7.25 17.12
N LEU A 726 12.87 6.67 16.01
CA LEU A 726 14.30 6.49 15.74
C LEU A 726 14.95 7.71 15.10
N THR A 727 14.22 8.53 14.38
CA THR A 727 14.75 9.63 13.57
C THR A 727 14.33 11.02 14.05
N GLY A 728 13.23 11.12 14.81
CA GLY A 728 12.63 12.39 15.23
C GLY A 728 11.95 13.18 14.11
N ARG A 729 11.77 12.62 12.91
CA ARG A 729 11.16 13.31 11.76
C ARG A 729 9.64 13.25 11.85
N ASP A 730 9.01 14.40 12.11
CA ASP A 730 7.56 14.53 12.34
C ASP A 730 6.69 14.01 11.19
N ILE A 731 7.16 14.06 9.97
CA ILE A 731 6.42 13.57 8.81
C ILE A 731 5.98 12.10 8.99
N TYR A 732 6.81 11.24 9.58
CA TYR A 732 6.45 9.85 9.83
C TYR A 732 5.29 9.72 10.81
N LYS A 733 5.31 10.49 11.90
CA LYS A 733 4.21 10.52 12.88
C LYS A 733 2.93 11.04 12.27
N THR A 734 3.01 12.13 11.49
CA THR A 734 1.88 12.76 10.82
C THR A 734 1.16 11.78 9.90
N TYR A 735 1.91 11.09 9.04
CA TYR A 735 1.32 10.10 8.14
C TYR A 735 0.82 8.86 8.89
N ALA A 736 1.56 8.36 9.88
CA ALA A 736 1.14 7.21 10.69
C ALA A 736 -0.21 7.47 11.39
N ARG A 737 -0.37 8.61 12.03
CA ARG A 737 -1.59 8.98 12.74
C ARG A 737 -2.75 9.21 11.81
N ASN A 738 -2.55 9.98 10.74
CA ASN A 738 -3.61 10.21 9.75
C ASN A 738 -4.13 8.89 9.17
N THR A 739 -3.24 7.94 8.90
CA THR A 739 -3.59 6.62 8.36
C THR A 739 -4.38 5.79 9.37
N ILE A 740 -3.86 5.58 10.57
CA ILE A 740 -4.45 4.65 11.53
C ILE A 740 -5.78 5.15 12.07
N ILE A 741 -5.88 6.45 12.40
CA ILE A 741 -7.11 7.03 12.93
C ILE A 741 -8.18 7.08 11.85
N ALA A 742 -7.86 7.49 10.64
CA ALA A 742 -8.80 7.49 9.52
C ALA A 742 -9.42 6.12 9.32
N ARG A 743 -8.59 5.08 9.40
CA ARG A 743 -9.01 3.73 9.06
C ARG A 743 -9.91 3.10 10.11
N PHE A 744 -9.59 3.27 11.39
CA PHE A 744 -10.20 2.46 12.44
C PHE A 744 -11.07 3.23 13.42
N ALA A 745 -10.75 4.48 13.67
CA ALA A 745 -11.50 5.27 14.63
C ALA A 745 -12.59 6.14 13.98
N ASN A 746 -12.38 6.59 12.75
CA ASN A 746 -13.28 7.54 12.11
C ASN A 746 -13.72 7.13 10.70
N TYR A 747 -12.90 6.35 10.01
CA TYR A 747 -13.17 5.89 8.65
C TYR A 747 -12.94 4.39 8.52
N PRO A 748 -13.89 3.56 8.93
CA PRO A 748 -13.78 2.11 8.89
C PRO A 748 -14.30 1.57 7.57
N GLY A 749 -13.82 1.72 6.51
CA GLY A 749 -14.23 1.08 5.27
C GLY A 749 -13.09 0.27 4.68
N TYR A 750 -13.40 -0.79 4.00
CA TYR A 750 -12.50 -1.57 3.19
C TYR A 750 -13.13 -1.70 1.81
N TYR A 751 -12.45 -1.30 0.76
CA TYR A 751 -13.02 -1.26 -0.60
C TYR A 751 -14.25 -0.37 -0.77
N LEU A 752 -14.41 0.65 0.05
CA LEU A 752 -15.61 1.45 -0.02
C LEU A 752 -15.40 2.81 -0.61
N LYS A 753 -16.45 3.21 -1.28
CA LYS A 753 -16.71 4.59 -1.65
C LYS A 753 -17.43 5.27 -0.50
N GLY A 754 -16.76 6.24 0.09
CA GLY A 754 -17.34 7.03 1.15
C GLY A 754 -17.17 6.37 2.52
N PHE A 755 -18.04 6.66 3.39
CA PHE A 755 -17.92 6.49 4.81
C PHE A 755 -18.81 5.37 5.34
N THR A 756 -18.32 4.59 6.29
CA THR A 756 -19.07 3.53 6.95
C THR A 756 -18.78 3.47 8.45
N ASP A 757 -19.76 3.11 9.25
CA ASP A 757 -19.70 3.03 10.71
C ASP A 757 -19.40 1.64 11.27
N VAL A 758 -19.14 0.68 10.43
CA VAL A 758 -19.12 -0.73 10.79
C VAL A 758 -18.23 -1.07 11.99
N GLN A 759 -17.18 -0.34 12.22
CA GLN A 759 -16.23 -0.63 13.31
C GLN A 759 -16.23 0.38 14.45
N LEU A 760 -17.11 1.37 14.42
CA LEU A 760 -17.05 2.50 15.34
C LEU A 760 -18.03 2.46 16.51
N THR A 761 -18.98 1.56 16.50
CA THR A 761 -20.05 1.53 17.51
C THR A 761 -19.83 0.45 18.54
N LYS A 762 -20.37 0.64 19.75
CA LYS A 762 -20.36 -0.37 20.79
C LYS A 762 -21.24 -1.57 20.45
N GLU A 763 -22.17 -1.39 19.55
CA GLU A 763 -23.06 -2.43 19.04
C GLU A 763 -22.40 -3.35 18.03
N PHE A 764 -21.16 -3.05 17.66
CA PHE A 764 -20.31 -3.99 16.96
C PHE A 764 -20.04 -5.22 17.88
N PRO A 765 -20.06 -6.47 17.40
CA PRO A 765 -19.96 -6.90 16.01
C PRO A 765 -21.24 -6.70 15.22
N TYR A 766 -21.07 -6.23 14.01
CA TYR A 766 -22.15 -6.06 13.06
C TYR A 766 -22.70 -7.42 12.63
N LYS A 767 -24.00 -7.62 12.82
CA LYS A 767 -24.66 -8.90 12.55
C LYS A 767 -25.43 -8.85 11.24
N GLY A 768 -25.12 -9.76 10.35
CA GLY A 768 -25.90 -9.93 9.13
C GLY A 768 -25.12 -9.82 7.83
N PRO A 769 -25.82 -10.05 6.69
CA PRO A 769 -25.21 -10.08 5.37
C PRO A 769 -24.77 -8.70 4.85
N ASP A 770 -25.17 -7.63 5.54
CA ASP A 770 -24.92 -6.26 5.12
C ASP A 770 -23.60 -5.68 5.64
N VAL A 771 -22.72 -6.50 6.23
CA VAL A 771 -21.33 -6.11 6.48
C VAL A 771 -20.66 -5.95 5.16
N THR A 772 -20.84 -4.79 4.59
CA THR A 772 -20.28 -4.51 3.28
C THR A 772 -18.84 -4.14 3.40
N SER A 773 -18.05 -4.58 2.43
CA SER A 773 -16.71 -4.12 2.15
C SER A 773 -15.64 -4.46 3.17
N ILE A 774 -15.92 -5.31 4.13
CA ILE A 774 -14.91 -5.95 4.94
C ILE A 774 -14.91 -7.44 4.59
N TYR A 775 -13.80 -7.91 4.06
CA TYR A 775 -13.59 -9.34 3.94
C TYR A 775 -13.41 -9.92 5.34
N TYR A 776 -14.15 -10.97 5.70
CA TYR A 776 -14.05 -11.56 7.03
C TYR A 776 -12.63 -11.88 7.46
N HIS A 777 -11.82 -12.43 6.56
CA HIS A 777 -10.43 -12.78 6.81
C HIS A 777 -9.49 -11.57 6.87
N HIS A 778 -9.95 -10.36 6.55
CA HIS A 778 -9.19 -9.13 6.71
C HIS A 778 -9.41 -8.43 8.05
N ILE A 779 -10.43 -8.80 8.81
CA ILE A 779 -10.66 -8.25 10.15
C ILE A 779 -9.47 -8.58 11.08
N PRO A 780 -8.95 -9.80 11.14
CA PRO A 780 -7.73 -10.10 11.89
C PRO A 780 -6.51 -9.32 11.42
N VAL A 781 -6.38 -9.02 10.12
CA VAL A 781 -5.30 -8.17 9.58
C VAL A 781 -5.37 -6.77 10.16
N GLN A 782 -6.55 -6.18 10.14
CA GLN A 782 -6.74 -4.81 10.63
C GLN A 782 -6.57 -4.74 12.16
N LEU A 783 -7.01 -5.77 12.86
CA LEU A 783 -6.76 -5.92 14.30
C LEU A 783 -5.25 -5.99 14.59
N ALA A 784 -4.51 -6.78 13.81
CA ALA A 784 -3.06 -6.91 13.95
C ALA A 784 -2.35 -5.56 13.84
N PHE A 785 -2.69 -4.76 12.84
CA PHE A 785 -2.10 -3.43 12.66
C PHE A 785 -2.48 -2.45 13.78
N THR A 786 -3.71 -2.52 14.26
CA THR A 786 -4.17 -1.67 15.35
C THR A 786 -3.47 -2.02 16.66
N LEU A 787 -3.33 -3.31 16.97
CA LEU A 787 -2.58 -3.77 18.13
C LEU A 787 -1.11 -3.36 18.06
N ASP A 788 -0.46 -3.60 16.91
CA ASP A 788 0.94 -3.20 16.71
C ASP A 788 1.11 -1.68 16.87
N TYR A 789 0.18 -0.89 16.37
CA TYR A 789 0.22 0.56 16.56
C TYR A 789 0.10 0.98 18.02
N LEU A 790 -0.82 0.38 18.78
CA LEU A 790 -1.01 0.69 20.20
C LEU A 790 0.25 0.43 21.03
N PHE A 791 0.92 -0.69 20.79
CA PHE A 791 2.19 -0.99 21.45
C PHE A 791 3.32 -0.08 20.99
N ALA A 792 3.40 0.21 19.68
CA ALA A 792 4.38 1.15 19.14
C ALA A 792 4.16 2.58 19.68
N GLU A 793 2.92 3.03 19.84
CA GLU A 793 2.59 4.33 20.40
C GLU A 793 3.02 4.41 21.89
N ALA A 794 2.70 3.39 22.67
CA ALA A 794 3.10 3.33 24.08
C ALA A 794 4.64 3.33 24.24
N GLU A 795 5.35 2.57 23.40
CA GLU A 795 6.81 2.52 23.39
C GLU A 795 7.41 3.86 22.94
N GLN A 796 6.93 4.43 21.85
CA GLN A 796 7.40 5.69 21.29
C GLN A 796 7.17 6.86 22.27
N MET A 797 5.95 7.01 22.79
CA MET A 797 5.61 8.12 23.67
C MET A 797 6.31 8.02 25.02
N SER A 798 6.59 6.81 25.52
CA SER A 798 7.35 6.57 26.75
C SER A 798 8.86 6.60 26.54
N GLN A 799 9.34 6.84 25.30
CA GLN A 799 10.76 6.76 24.96
C GLN A 799 11.39 5.41 25.32
N GLY A 800 10.63 4.31 25.11
CA GLY A 800 11.08 2.94 25.40
C GLY A 800 10.93 2.49 26.85
N ALA A 801 10.41 3.35 27.76
CA ALA A 801 10.15 2.95 29.15
C ALA A 801 8.98 1.97 29.29
N VAL A 802 8.11 1.90 28.30
CA VAL A 802 7.10 0.86 28.12
C VAL A 802 7.53 -0.01 26.95
N ARG A 803 7.82 -1.28 27.25
CA ARG A 803 8.32 -2.20 26.22
C ARG A 803 7.87 -3.62 26.48
N PHE A 804 7.36 -4.28 25.42
CA PHE A 804 6.94 -5.68 25.45
C PHE A 804 7.63 -6.49 24.36
N PRO A 805 7.98 -7.76 24.61
CA PRO A 805 8.51 -8.63 23.58
C PRO A 805 7.45 -8.90 22.49
N TRP A 806 7.93 -9.10 21.28
CA TRP A 806 7.10 -9.28 20.10
C TRP A 806 7.69 -10.34 19.16
N VAL A 807 6.83 -10.85 18.28
CA VAL A 807 7.21 -11.71 17.16
C VAL A 807 6.73 -11.09 15.85
N ARG A 808 7.35 -11.46 14.73
CA ARG A 808 7.00 -10.91 13.42
C ARG A 808 5.94 -11.77 12.74
N GLN A 809 4.79 -11.20 12.44
CA GLN A 809 3.80 -11.77 11.55
C GLN A 809 4.15 -11.41 10.11
N GLN A 810 4.20 -12.40 9.24
CA GLN A 810 4.02 -12.23 7.80
C GLN A 810 2.67 -12.83 7.42
N GLY A 811 1.79 -11.98 6.95
CA GLY A 811 0.42 -12.38 6.63
C GLY A 811 0.18 -12.57 5.15
N TYR A 812 -1.09 -12.76 4.84
CA TYR A 812 -1.62 -12.76 3.51
C TYR A 812 -1.37 -11.41 2.83
N VAL A 813 -1.09 -11.43 1.51
CA VAL A 813 -0.88 -10.22 0.69
C VAL A 813 0.18 -9.27 1.29
N TRP A 814 1.21 -9.85 1.89
CA TRP A 814 2.38 -9.15 2.40
C TRP A 814 2.09 -8.17 3.54
N PHE A 815 0.96 -8.30 4.18
CA PHE A 815 0.73 -7.64 5.45
C PHE A 815 1.68 -8.19 6.50
N THR A 816 2.37 -7.30 7.17
CA THR A 816 3.32 -7.63 8.22
C THR A 816 3.17 -6.66 9.38
N ASN A 817 3.30 -7.19 10.58
CA ASN A 817 3.18 -6.46 11.83
C ASN A 817 3.95 -7.18 12.93
N ARG A 818 4.09 -6.53 14.07
CA ARG A 818 4.54 -7.17 15.30
C ARG A 818 3.32 -7.70 16.07
N GLU A 819 3.46 -8.90 16.60
CA GLU A 819 2.47 -9.55 17.45
C GLU A 819 3.01 -9.66 18.87
N TYR A 820 2.18 -9.44 19.85
CA TYR A 820 2.55 -9.34 21.25
C TYR A 820 1.91 -10.46 22.08
N GLY A 821 2.42 -10.63 23.34
CA GLY A 821 1.95 -11.68 24.22
C GLY A 821 2.86 -12.90 24.32
N SER A 822 4.01 -12.88 23.64
CA SER A 822 5.00 -13.96 23.73
C SER A 822 5.75 -14.02 25.05
N GLY A 823 5.76 -12.91 25.80
CA GLY A 823 6.46 -12.82 27.09
C GLY A 823 6.10 -11.57 27.87
N PRO A 824 6.61 -11.48 29.11
CA PRO A 824 6.45 -10.28 29.92
C PRO A 824 7.39 -9.17 29.46
N GLY A 825 6.97 -7.93 29.67
CA GLY A 825 7.71 -6.72 29.37
C GLY A 825 8.03 -5.89 30.62
N THR A 826 8.36 -4.61 30.34
CA THR A 826 8.75 -3.61 31.33
C THR A 826 7.90 -2.36 31.17
N VAL A 827 7.46 -1.77 32.28
CA VAL A 827 6.71 -0.51 32.32
C VAL A 827 7.36 0.40 33.39
N TYR A 828 8.09 1.41 32.93
CA TYR A 828 8.81 2.37 33.80
C TYR A 828 9.56 1.72 34.96
N GLY A 829 10.35 0.68 34.64
CA GLY A 829 11.17 -0.06 35.61
C GLY A 829 10.46 -1.20 36.35
N ASP A 830 9.15 -1.36 36.18
CA ASP A 830 8.45 -2.56 36.65
C ASP A 830 8.61 -3.67 35.60
N GLU A 831 9.31 -4.73 35.95
CA GLU A 831 9.61 -5.87 35.08
C GLU A 831 8.65 -7.05 35.32
N GLY A 832 8.60 -7.96 34.36
CA GLY A 832 7.81 -9.19 34.46
C GLY A 832 6.31 -8.97 34.29
N LEU A 833 5.92 -7.89 33.61
CA LEU A 833 4.54 -7.53 33.38
C LEU A 833 4.06 -8.08 32.02
N TRP A 834 3.11 -8.99 32.03
CA TRP A 834 2.47 -9.52 30.84
C TRP A 834 1.44 -8.54 30.30
N PRO A 835 1.43 -8.22 29.02
CA PRO A 835 0.43 -7.35 28.43
C PRO A 835 -0.98 -7.96 28.55
N TRP A 836 -1.99 -7.09 28.66
CA TRP A 836 -3.37 -7.52 28.89
C TRP A 836 -4.37 -6.57 28.26
N LEU A 837 -5.37 -7.12 27.59
CA LEU A 837 -6.50 -6.43 26.98
C LEU A 837 -7.79 -7.11 27.41
N ASP A 838 -8.58 -6.49 28.26
CA ASP A 838 -9.87 -7.01 28.69
C ASP A 838 -10.79 -5.84 29.08
N ARG A 839 -11.73 -5.49 28.21
CA ARG A 839 -12.71 -4.42 28.46
C ARG A 839 -13.53 -4.66 29.73
N ALA A 840 -13.78 -5.92 30.09
CA ALA A 840 -14.53 -6.27 31.28
C ALA A 840 -13.68 -6.12 32.55
N ALA A 841 -12.38 -6.16 32.47
CA ALA A 841 -11.48 -5.97 33.61
C ALA A 841 -11.15 -4.49 33.85
N PHE A 842 -10.91 -3.73 32.78
CA PHE A 842 -10.61 -2.30 32.84
C PHE A 842 -10.97 -1.62 31.52
N SER A 843 -11.38 -0.36 31.61
CA SER A 843 -11.68 0.47 30.43
C SER A 843 -11.47 1.95 30.70
N VAL A 844 -11.29 2.73 29.62
CA VAL A 844 -11.20 4.18 29.67
C VAL A 844 -12.27 4.78 28.77
N ASP A 845 -13.02 5.76 29.28
CA ASP A 845 -14.20 6.34 28.64
C ASP A 845 -13.89 7.52 27.68
N ALA A 846 -12.61 7.80 27.41
CA ALA A 846 -12.19 8.92 26.55
C ALA A 846 -11.72 8.41 25.18
N PRO A 847 -12.36 8.78 24.07
CA PRO A 847 -11.95 8.37 22.72
C PRO A 847 -10.53 8.80 22.33
N GLN A 848 -10.04 9.88 22.89
CA GLN A 848 -8.69 10.42 22.64
C GLN A 848 -7.58 9.66 23.37
N ILE A 849 -7.95 8.78 24.32
CA ILE A 849 -7.00 8.03 25.14
C ILE A 849 -6.95 6.59 24.68
N ASN A 850 -5.82 6.17 24.17
CA ASN A 850 -5.53 4.76 23.98
C ASN A 850 -5.02 4.17 25.30
N TYR A 851 -5.28 2.89 25.53
CA TYR A 851 -4.87 2.24 26.76
C TYR A 851 -4.50 0.78 26.56
N LEU A 852 -3.56 0.32 27.38
CA LEU A 852 -3.10 -1.06 27.47
C LEU A 852 -3.00 -1.43 28.96
N GLY A 853 -3.35 -2.66 29.31
CA GLY A 853 -3.08 -3.20 30.63
C GLY A 853 -1.84 -4.07 30.62
N ALA A 854 -1.26 -4.27 31.81
CA ALA A 854 -0.29 -5.33 32.03
C ALA A 854 -0.32 -5.78 33.50
N SER A 855 0.02 -7.04 33.77
CA SER A 855 0.11 -7.54 35.16
C SER A 855 1.16 -8.63 35.30
N GLY A 856 1.67 -8.73 36.51
CA GLY A 856 2.68 -9.71 36.90
C GLY A 856 3.43 -9.22 38.14
N ASN A 857 4.18 -10.10 38.77
CA ASN A 857 5.01 -9.78 39.94
C ASN A 857 4.26 -8.99 41.03
N GLY A 858 3.01 -9.36 41.31
CA GLY A 858 2.22 -8.69 42.35
C GLY A 858 1.69 -7.30 41.97
N LYS A 859 1.73 -6.92 40.69
CA LYS A 859 1.29 -5.63 40.16
C LYS A 859 0.28 -5.77 39.06
N PHE A 860 -0.58 -4.77 38.97
CA PHE A 860 -1.42 -4.50 37.80
C PHE A 860 -1.20 -3.04 37.40
N VAL A 861 -0.98 -2.81 36.12
CA VAL A 861 -0.78 -1.46 35.58
C VAL A 861 -1.72 -1.21 34.42
N VAL A 862 -2.17 0.05 34.28
CA VAL A 862 -2.86 0.54 33.09
C VAL A 862 -2.06 1.68 32.50
N ILE A 863 -1.60 1.50 31.27
CA ILE A 863 -0.87 2.47 30.50
C ILE A 863 -1.91 3.23 29.68
N VAL A 864 -1.87 4.55 29.70
CA VAL A 864 -2.75 5.43 28.92
C VAL A 864 -1.91 6.40 28.11
N THR A 865 -2.25 6.61 26.84
CA THR A 865 -1.53 7.53 25.95
C THR A 865 -2.48 8.59 25.42
N ASN A 866 -2.02 9.85 25.38
CA ASN A 866 -2.74 10.97 24.79
C ASN A 866 -1.96 11.51 23.61
N SER A 867 -2.28 11.04 22.41
CA SER A 867 -1.71 11.55 21.16
C SER A 867 -2.56 12.65 20.51
N SER A 868 -3.63 13.11 21.16
CA SER A 868 -4.48 14.22 20.68
C SER A 868 -3.81 15.59 20.83
N HIS A 869 -4.44 16.62 20.30
CA HIS A 869 -3.92 18.00 20.30
C HIS A 869 -4.32 18.81 21.53
N HIS A 870 -5.03 18.19 22.48
CA HIS A 870 -5.48 18.87 23.69
C HIS A 870 -5.37 17.97 24.93
N VAL A 871 -5.47 18.58 26.10
CA VAL A 871 -5.50 17.84 27.38
C VAL A 871 -6.75 16.96 27.39
N ALA A 872 -6.56 15.65 27.46
CA ALA A 872 -7.66 14.71 27.51
C ALA A 872 -8.08 14.43 28.97
N LYS A 873 -9.37 14.32 29.19
CA LYS A 873 -9.98 13.92 30.47
C LYS A 873 -10.67 12.57 30.29
N GLY A 874 -10.43 11.66 31.20
CA GLY A 874 -11.02 10.32 31.16
C GLY A 874 -11.28 9.77 32.54
N LYS A 875 -11.99 8.64 32.56
CA LYS A 875 -12.20 7.84 33.76
C LYS A 875 -11.69 6.43 33.47
N LEU A 876 -10.80 5.97 34.33
CA LEU A 876 -10.42 4.57 34.36
C LEU A 876 -11.48 3.81 35.19
N THR A 877 -12.14 2.85 34.60
CA THR A 877 -13.07 1.93 35.25
C THR A 877 -12.36 0.59 35.49
N LEU A 878 -12.50 0.05 36.69
CA LEU A 878 -11.86 -1.20 37.13
C LEU A 878 -12.92 -2.20 37.62
N ASP A 879 -12.77 -3.46 37.24
CA ASP A 879 -13.39 -4.60 37.91
C ASP A 879 -12.39 -5.21 38.91
N PRO A 880 -12.59 -5.04 40.20
CA PRO A 880 -11.70 -5.58 41.23
C PRO A 880 -11.57 -7.11 41.21
N ALA A 881 -12.65 -7.81 40.85
CA ALA A 881 -12.67 -9.28 40.80
C ALA A 881 -11.78 -9.81 39.68
N ARG A 882 -11.77 -9.09 38.55
CA ARG A 882 -10.96 -9.44 37.39
C ARG A 882 -9.51 -8.96 37.52
N THR A 883 -9.30 -7.74 37.96
CA THR A 883 -7.95 -7.14 38.08
C THR A 883 -7.21 -7.58 39.30
N GLY A 884 -7.91 -8.04 40.37
CA GLY A 884 -7.31 -8.33 41.69
C GLY A 884 -6.94 -7.08 42.46
N VAL A 885 -7.33 -5.90 41.97
CA VAL A 885 -7.10 -4.63 42.71
C VAL A 885 -8.05 -4.54 43.88
N VAL A 886 -7.52 -4.26 45.05
CA VAL A 886 -8.33 -4.10 46.28
C VAL A 886 -8.75 -2.63 46.42
N ILE A 887 -10.04 -2.39 46.39
CA ILE A 887 -10.58 -1.03 46.58
C ILE A 887 -10.17 -0.47 47.95
N GLY A 888 -9.76 0.80 47.92
CA GLY A 888 -9.27 1.50 49.08
C GLY A 888 -7.75 1.36 49.33
N GLN A 889 -7.07 0.43 48.67
CA GLN A 889 -5.61 0.34 48.72
C GLN A 889 -4.94 1.48 47.96
N PRO A 890 -3.71 1.86 48.30
CA PRO A 890 -2.98 2.90 47.58
C PRO A 890 -2.75 2.53 46.11
N TYR A 891 -2.86 3.52 45.23
CA TYR A 891 -2.34 3.45 43.88
C TYR A 891 -1.51 4.69 43.55
N GLU A 892 -0.65 4.55 42.56
CA GLU A 892 0.14 5.65 42.03
C GLU A 892 -0.24 5.87 40.56
N PHE A 893 -0.37 7.15 40.17
CA PHE A 893 -0.50 7.56 38.80
C PHE A 893 0.73 8.36 38.39
N LEU A 894 1.48 7.84 37.43
CA LEU A 894 2.65 8.49 36.84
C LEU A 894 2.22 9.22 35.58
N ILE A 895 2.83 10.37 35.31
CA ILE A 895 2.80 11.05 33.99
C ILE A 895 4.25 11.18 33.52
N ASN A 896 4.53 10.60 32.35
CA ASN A 896 5.88 10.54 31.77
C ASN A 896 6.92 10.00 32.77
N GLY A 897 6.56 8.96 33.51
CA GLY A 897 7.41 8.30 34.50
C GLY A 897 7.57 9.02 35.83
N LYS A 898 6.96 10.19 36.02
CA LYS A 898 7.02 10.95 37.26
C LYS A 898 5.72 10.79 38.05
N PRO A 899 5.78 10.56 39.38
CA PRO A 899 4.58 10.53 40.20
C PRO A 899 3.79 11.84 40.08
N ALA A 900 2.54 11.73 39.68
CA ALA A 900 1.65 12.87 39.54
C ALA A 900 0.51 12.85 40.56
N VAL A 901 -0.05 11.68 40.85
CA VAL A 901 -1.11 11.48 41.81
C VAL A 901 -0.85 10.22 42.65
N GLN A 902 -1.05 10.29 43.94
CA GLN A 902 -1.17 9.15 44.83
C GLN A 902 -2.57 9.16 45.43
N GLY A 903 -3.28 8.05 45.33
CA GLY A 903 -4.67 7.96 45.76
C GLY A 903 -5.05 6.59 46.31
N LYS A 904 -6.31 6.42 46.61
CA LYS A 904 -6.90 5.14 46.97
C LYS A 904 -7.65 4.55 45.81
N ALA A 905 -7.39 3.31 45.47
CA ALA A 905 -8.06 2.60 44.41
C ALA A 905 -9.60 2.63 44.58
N ALA A 906 -10.27 2.98 43.50
CA ALA A 906 -11.72 3.01 43.41
C ALA A 906 -12.17 2.30 42.12
N LYS A 907 -13.44 1.92 42.03
CA LYS A 907 -13.99 1.32 40.79
C LYS A 907 -13.89 2.26 39.60
N ILE A 908 -13.97 3.57 39.84
CA ILE A 908 -13.86 4.61 38.81
C ILE A 908 -12.87 5.64 39.32
N ILE A 909 -11.83 5.92 38.54
CA ILE A 909 -10.78 6.89 38.84
C ILE A 909 -10.74 7.93 37.73
N PRO A 910 -11.17 9.18 37.99
CA PRO A 910 -11.05 10.26 37.03
C PRO A 910 -9.58 10.69 36.90
N PHE A 911 -9.17 11.07 35.70
CA PHE A 911 -7.83 11.56 35.44
C PHE A 911 -7.79 12.59 34.29
N GLN A 912 -6.68 13.27 34.20
CA GLN A 912 -6.34 14.14 33.07
C GLN A 912 -4.95 13.77 32.58
N LEU A 913 -4.78 13.82 31.25
CA LEU A 913 -3.50 13.51 30.63
C LEU A 913 -3.12 14.63 29.66
N PRO A 914 -1.96 15.27 29.84
CA PRO A 914 -1.46 16.30 28.94
C PRO A 914 -1.29 15.81 27.50
N VAL A 915 -1.21 16.74 26.57
CA VAL A 915 -0.85 16.47 25.18
C VAL A 915 0.50 15.76 25.10
N GLY A 916 0.58 14.70 24.32
CA GLY A 916 1.82 13.95 24.11
C GLY A 916 2.32 13.18 25.33
N ALA A 917 1.50 13.01 26.36
CA ALA A 917 1.91 12.34 27.59
C ALA A 917 1.50 10.85 27.63
N VAL A 918 2.30 10.09 28.37
CA VAL A 918 1.98 8.72 28.81
C VAL A 918 1.65 8.74 30.28
N GLY A 919 0.49 8.22 30.64
CA GLY A 919 0.10 7.96 32.03
C GLY A 919 0.22 6.49 32.37
N VAL A 920 0.61 6.18 33.61
CA VAL A 920 0.63 4.81 34.11
C VAL A 920 -0.01 4.76 35.50
N PHE A 921 -1.12 4.04 35.59
CA PHE A 921 -1.72 3.67 36.85
C PHE A 921 -1.03 2.41 37.37
N ARG A 922 -0.54 2.43 38.60
CA ARG A 922 0.11 1.32 39.27
C ARG A 922 -0.72 0.87 40.45
N PHE A 923 -1.13 -0.39 40.47
CA PHE A 923 -1.85 -1.02 41.55
C PHE A 923 -1.13 -2.26 42.07
N SER A 924 -1.28 -2.56 43.35
CA SER A 924 -0.94 -3.90 43.85
C SER A 924 -2.03 -4.88 43.44
N SER A 925 -1.62 -6.06 42.99
CA SER A 925 -2.54 -7.12 42.61
C SER A 925 -1.88 -8.48 42.85
N ALA A 926 -2.56 -9.32 43.64
CA ALA A 926 -2.09 -10.70 43.89
C ALA A 926 -2.65 -11.70 42.86
N LYS A 927 -3.42 -11.23 41.84
CA LYS A 927 -4.04 -12.11 40.90
C LYS A 927 -3.00 -12.72 39.96
N PRO A 928 -3.02 -14.05 39.73
CA PRO A 928 -2.16 -14.70 38.75
C PRO A 928 -2.40 -14.20 37.36
N VAL A 929 -1.39 -14.25 36.51
CA VAL A 929 -1.46 -13.83 35.10
C VAL A 929 -2.44 -14.69 34.30
N GLY A 930 -2.71 -15.92 34.74
CA GLY A 930 -3.66 -16.83 34.10
C GLY A 930 -3.02 -17.87 33.16
N PHE A 931 -1.72 -17.77 32.92
CA PHE A 931 -0.98 -18.83 32.23
C PHE A 931 -0.55 -19.92 33.21
N ILE A 932 -0.58 -21.17 32.72
CA ILE A 932 -0.22 -22.33 33.55
C ILE A 932 1.22 -22.74 33.23
N SER A 933 2.07 -22.67 34.27
CA SER A 933 3.44 -23.13 34.14
C SER A 933 3.46 -24.66 33.93
N GLN A 934 4.03 -25.09 32.81
CA GLN A 934 4.14 -26.48 32.41
C GLN A 934 5.51 -26.76 31.80
N PRO A 935 6.04 -27.98 31.92
CA PRO A 935 7.23 -28.35 31.17
C PRO A 935 6.92 -28.43 29.66
N PRO A 936 7.87 -28.14 28.79
CA PRO A 936 7.71 -28.33 27.36
C PRO A 936 7.35 -29.80 27.01
N LEU A 937 6.63 -30.00 25.92
CA LEU A 937 6.27 -31.34 25.44
C LEU A 937 7.51 -32.08 24.92
N ALA A 938 7.72 -33.28 25.43
CA ALA A 938 8.73 -34.21 24.87
C ALA A 938 8.24 -34.91 23.59
N ALA A 939 6.92 -35.01 23.37
CA ALA A 939 6.32 -35.67 22.23
C ALA A 939 6.63 -34.92 20.93
N LYS A 940 6.94 -35.66 19.88
CA LYS A 940 7.13 -35.17 18.51
C LYS A 940 5.92 -35.55 17.65
N PRO A 941 5.66 -34.82 16.57
CA PRO A 941 4.69 -35.25 15.57
C PRO A 941 5.02 -36.64 15.02
N VAL A 942 3.99 -37.41 14.75
CA VAL A 942 4.09 -38.77 14.17
C VAL A 942 3.43 -38.73 12.80
N THR A 943 4.12 -39.28 11.81
CA THR A 943 3.59 -39.47 10.47
C THR A 943 3.62 -40.97 10.14
N VAL A 944 2.45 -41.51 9.77
CA VAL A 944 2.29 -42.93 9.43
C VAL A 944 1.85 -43.03 7.97
N PRO A 945 2.55 -43.78 7.10
CA PRO A 945 2.08 -44.05 5.75
C PRO A 945 0.75 -44.81 5.77
N LEU A 946 -0.15 -44.44 4.89
CA LEU A 946 -1.44 -45.10 4.74
C LEU A 946 -1.56 -45.76 3.37
N PRO A 947 -2.37 -46.83 3.25
CA PRO A 947 -2.74 -47.40 1.95
C PRO A 947 -3.46 -46.39 1.06
N LYS A 948 -3.28 -46.50 -0.26
CA LYS A 948 -4.10 -45.70 -1.19
C LYS A 948 -5.60 -46.01 -0.97
N PRO A 949 -6.47 -44.98 -1.09
CA PRO A 949 -6.24 -43.64 -1.69
C PRO A 949 -5.62 -42.60 -0.74
N TRP A 950 -5.39 -42.92 0.51
CA TRP A 950 -4.70 -42.08 1.48
C TRP A 950 -3.19 -42.04 1.19
N ASP A 951 -2.51 -41.03 1.72
CA ASP A 951 -1.05 -40.96 1.69
C ASP A 951 -0.44 -41.17 3.08
N GLN A 952 -0.84 -40.33 4.02
CA GLN A 952 -0.26 -40.29 5.36
C GLN A 952 -1.31 -39.89 6.40
N LEU A 953 -1.18 -40.44 7.59
CA LEU A 953 -1.81 -39.93 8.82
C LEU A 953 -0.76 -39.17 9.61
N ASN A 954 -1.11 -37.95 10.01
CA ASN A 954 -0.26 -37.12 10.83
C ASN A 954 -0.96 -36.86 12.17
N ALA A 955 -0.22 -37.01 13.25
CA ALA A 955 -0.71 -36.80 14.61
C ALA A 955 0.30 -35.95 15.39
N MET A 956 -0.19 -34.94 16.06
CA MET A 956 0.64 -34.05 16.87
C MET A 956 -0.08 -33.58 18.12
N ARG A 957 0.63 -33.64 19.21
CA ARG A 957 0.18 -33.07 20.48
C ARG A 957 0.56 -31.59 20.52
N ILE A 958 -0.39 -30.77 20.91
CA ILE A 958 -0.22 -29.31 21.05
C ILE A 958 -0.55 -28.94 22.48
N ARG A 959 0.41 -28.36 23.18
CA ARG A 959 0.26 -27.86 24.56
C ARG A 959 -0.09 -26.38 24.55
N SER A 960 -1.20 -26.06 25.24
CA SER A 960 -1.67 -24.69 25.39
C SER A 960 -1.03 -23.99 26.59
N PRO A 961 -0.72 -22.70 26.50
CA PRO A 961 -0.34 -21.88 27.67
C PRO A 961 -1.40 -21.84 28.78
N PHE A 962 -2.62 -22.25 28.48
CA PHE A 962 -3.76 -22.28 29.43
C PHE A 962 -3.97 -23.65 30.09
N GLY A 963 -3.02 -24.57 29.94
CA GLY A 963 -3.03 -25.85 30.65
C GLY A 963 -3.75 -26.99 29.95
N GLN A 964 -4.21 -26.80 28.73
CA GLN A 964 -4.85 -27.83 27.92
C GLN A 964 -3.86 -28.44 26.93
N ASP A 965 -3.89 -29.74 26.77
CA ASP A 965 -3.20 -30.46 25.71
C ASP A 965 -4.24 -30.99 24.71
N SER A 966 -4.03 -30.75 23.45
CA SER A 966 -4.84 -31.25 22.35
C SER A 966 -4.05 -32.22 21.51
N LEU A 967 -4.73 -33.22 20.95
CA LEU A 967 -4.16 -34.14 19.97
C LEU A 967 -4.82 -33.88 18.62
N TYR A 968 -4.10 -33.20 17.74
CA TYR A 968 -4.56 -32.95 16.38
C TYR A 968 -4.12 -34.07 15.44
N VAL A 969 -5.10 -34.63 14.73
CA VAL A 969 -4.88 -35.74 13.79
C VAL A 969 -5.53 -35.39 12.45
N PHE A 970 -4.81 -35.63 11.37
CA PHE A 970 -5.35 -35.45 10.00
C PHE A 970 -4.68 -36.37 8.99
N ALA A 971 -5.43 -36.74 7.97
CA ALA A 971 -4.91 -37.49 6.84
C ALA A 971 -4.61 -36.58 5.64
N THR A 972 -3.46 -36.79 5.01
CA THR A 972 -3.15 -36.13 3.75
C THR A 972 -3.79 -36.85 2.58
N ASN A 973 -4.09 -36.08 1.53
CA ASN A 973 -4.88 -36.44 0.37
C ASN A 973 -6.41 -36.50 0.62
N ILE A 974 -7.18 -36.32 -0.43
CA ILE A 974 -8.64 -36.40 -0.39
C ILE A 974 -9.04 -37.73 -0.99
N PRO A 975 -9.53 -38.65 -0.18
CA PRO A 975 -10.00 -39.95 -0.72
C PRO A 975 -11.32 -39.74 -1.50
N PRO A 976 -11.71 -40.72 -2.32
CA PRO A 976 -12.98 -40.71 -3.01
C PRO A 976 -14.16 -40.50 -2.08
N ALA A 977 -15.24 -39.91 -2.60
CA ALA A 977 -16.49 -39.73 -1.87
C ALA A 977 -16.98 -41.05 -1.25
N GLY A 978 -17.44 -40.98 0.01
CA GLY A 978 -17.89 -42.18 0.75
C GLY A 978 -16.78 -42.93 1.50
N SER A 979 -15.51 -42.48 1.42
CA SER A 979 -14.43 -43.02 2.22
C SER A 979 -14.62 -42.66 3.70
N SER A 980 -14.23 -43.59 4.60
CA SER A 980 -14.15 -43.31 6.04
C SER A 980 -12.87 -43.87 6.62
N ALA A 981 -12.36 -43.22 7.65
CA ALA A 981 -11.20 -43.70 8.40
C ALA A 981 -11.55 -43.86 9.87
N LYS A 982 -11.21 -44.99 10.48
CA LYS A 982 -11.33 -45.20 11.91
C LYS A 982 -9.92 -45.20 12.51
N VAL A 983 -9.73 -44.25 13.45
CA VAL A 983 -8.48 -44.15 14.23
C VAL A 983 -8.72 -44.85 15.58
N ILE A 984 -7.92 -45.87 15.84
CA ILE A 984 -8.00 -46.65 17.09
C ILE A 984 -6.79 -46.26 17.94
N PHE A 985 -7.06 -45.87 19.17
CA PHE A 985 -6.03 -45.54 20.14
C PHE A 985 -5.66 -46.71 20.99
N GLU A 986 -4.47 -47.26 20.77
CA GLU A 986 -3.97 -48.37 21.60
C GLU A 986 -3.78 -47.92 23.05
N GLY A 987 -4.19 -48.77 24.00
CA GLY A 987 -4.10 -48.51 25.42
C GLY A 987 -5.37 -47.87 26.07
N GLY A 988 -6.44 -47.67 25.30
CA GLY A 988 -7.79 -47.40 25.81
C GLY A 988 -7.98 -46.05 26.58
N LYS A 989 -7.01 -45.13 26.46
CA LYS A 989 -7.10 -43.81 27.16
C LYS A 989 -7.90 -42.77 26.41
N LEU A 990 -8.06 -42.92 25.12
CA LEU A 990 -8.85 -42.03 24.27
C LEU A 990 -9.88 -42.85 23.49
N PRO A 991 -11.09 -42.29 23.25
CA PRO A 991 -12.11 -42.98 22.48
C PRO A 991 -11.69 -43.08 21.00
N ASP A 992 -11.99 -44.19 20.36
CA ASP A 992 -11.82 -44.32 18.92
C ASP A 992 -12.57 -43.23 18.17
N GLN A 993 -11.95 -42.71 17.13
CA GLN A 993 -12.52 -41.69 16.28
C GLN A 993 -12.83 -42.20 14.88
N THR A 994 -13.98 -41.87 14.35
CA THR A 994 -14.32 -42.19 12.95
C THR A 994 -14.55 -40.88 12.19
N VAL A 995 -13.80 -40.72 11.11
CA VAL A 995 -13.94 -39.56 10.23
C VAL A 995 -14.47 -40.04 8.88
N SER A 996 -15.67 -39.60 8.55
CA SER A 996 -16.41 -40.05 7.36
C SER A 996 -16.64 -38.95 6.33
N ALA A 997 -16.13 -37.74 6.56
CA ALA A 997 -16.29 -36.60 5.65
C ALA A 997 -15.07 -35.68 5.69
N PRO A 998 -14.71 -35.06 4.56
CA PRO A 998 -13.66 -34.04 4.51
C PRO A 998 -14.00 -32.79 5.33
N PRO A 999 -12.98 -32.11 5.88
CA PRO A 999 -11.59 -32.54 5.94
C PRO A 999 -11.42 -33.70 6.89
N PHE A 1000 -10.58 -34.68 6.51
CA PHE A 1000 -10.35 -35.87 7.33
C PHE A 1000 -9.40 -35.54 8.47
N GLU A 1001 -9.93 -34.87 9.47
CA GLU A 1001 -9.19 -34.39 10.66
C GLU A 1001 -10.08 -34.40 11.90
N PHE A 1002 -9.45 -34.44 13.07
CA PHE A 1002 -10.09 -34.20 14.38
C PHE A 1002 -9.08 -33.68 15.40
N THR A 1003 -9.60 -33.11 16.47
CA THR A 1003 -8.84 -32.63 17.61
C THR A 1003 -9.44 -33.13 18.89
#